data_ab007ddabf0aff6c73d0550842f0d9c5
#
_entry.id   ab007ddabf0aff6c73d0550842f0d9c5
#
_cell.length_a   1.000
_cell.length_b   1.000
_cell.length_c   1.000
_cell.angle_alpha   90.00
_cell.angle_beta   90.00
_cell.angle_gamma   90.00
#
_symmetry.space_group_name_H-M   'P 1'
#
loop_
_entity.id
_entity.type
_entity.pdbx_description
1 polymer ?
#
loop_
_entity_poly.entity_id
_entity_poly.type
_entity_poly.pdbx_seq_one_letter_code
_entity_poly.pdbx_strand_id
1 'polypeptide(L)'
;MKPKVFQYIVLSLLLFFCTSACNDSDARENSNQPLPSTPEEGQVEEAGPFMRGTTYEERGKSLIDCMLRVSPGKGYSIKYLAPFYYVRLWSNHETAEATAKLIEIYQYQLEHIDEVYHSDSDLEFFVHATMHGYMLTKTRMSEQLQKKIKDFMKLGKYATDKGTLNMRMMRQASGFLCAEEWSDFVDADGQTSSQLKSYLHGRILKTLKSFFTDNCPEADAFTYLGINLQYVRMLAEFSRDEEIRKTAATIYQHMVAQLLLPWNQGLYCANPSRCKGWANLCTGNLSVDVQIGQLAWLFYGGQNERKIRLDAGKDNFACFNFWMAYQRNVKPLPYLQSLNAGKQYPYHFEALRINDDHFCCRYTYQSKNYGLSTQTIEAFSNKLKGFQYTYAFKETKNLHLVWQSDLSEASVFSVCHDNPERPQSYQTVSNKPGYGENPYHRVLGYERSAIGVYNVAEDYMDQPKFYQMYVPFTRKGIKTKMIREINGMRWVLCHTGSMMFAFATPEDWDFGLQDNKYGIKDHHILTLKDVNRRRGSWVLETTEITERYKDAQGDMDAELKKFAGDIAAKVKLQLSADYETSDTPSISYTNIQGDVLELTFFSPEMSYNGQYKVNGKAVDLNTEYISKSDYMQQKAGSNSVQFHTATGTENLQLE
;
A
#
# COMPACT_ATOMS: atom_id res chain seq x y z
N MET A 1 39.98 23.97 27.65
CA MET A 1 39.09 22.95 27.15
C MET A 1 38.53 23.38 25.80
N LYS A 2 38.73 22.58 24.78
CA LYS A 2 38.68 23.00 23.37
C LYS A 2 37.22 23.06 22.84
N PRO A 3 36.85 24.04 22.00
CA PRO A 3 35.47 24.27 21.54
C PRO A 3 34.95 23.29 20.48
N LYS A 4 35.62 22.19 20.21
CA LYS A 4 35.20 21.20 19.19
C LYS A 4 34.16 20.17 19.65
N VAL A 5 33.94 20.02 20.95
CA VAL A 5 32.96 19.04 21.47
C VAL A 5 31.52 19.58 21.42
N PHE A 6 31.36 20.90 21.43
CA PHE A 6 30.02 21.52 21.42
C PHE A 6 29.39 21.52 20.01
N GLN A 7 30.21 21.50 18.94
CA GLN A 7 29.69 21.43 17.57
C GLN A 7 29.14 20.06 17.19
N TYR A 8 29.65 18.97 17.77
CA TYR A 8 29.15 17.63 17.49
C TYR A 8 27.84 17.30 18.21
N ILE A 9 27.59 17.92 19.36
CA ILE A 9 26.35 17.74 20.11
C ILE A 9 25.20 18.50 19.45
N VAL A 10 25.44 19.65 18.85
CA VAL A 10 24.45 20.44 18.13
C VAL A 10 24.14 19.81 16.75
N LEU A 11 25.12 19.19 16.09
CA LEU A 11 24.91 18.52 14.81
C LEU A 11 24.17 17.17 14.97
N SER A 12 24.41 16.45 16.08
CA SER A 12 23.67 15.23 16.39
C SER A 12 22.23 15.51 16.83
N LEU A 13 21.96 16.64 17.46
CA LEU A 13 20.59 17.08 17.78
C LEU A 13 19.83 17.56 16.55
N LEU A 14 20.47 18.22 15.58
CA LEU A 14 19.84 18.65 14.33
C LEU A 14 19.57 17.48 13.36
N LEU A 15 20.36 16.41 13.40
CA LEU A 15 20.05 15.17 12.66
C LEU A 15 18.92 14.35 13.30
N PHE A 16 18.67 14.54 14.60
CA PHE A 16 17.57 13.87 15.29
C PHE A 16 16.18 14.46 14.97
N PHE A 17 16.11 15.73 14.57
CA PHE A 17 14.83 16.38 14.26
C PHE A 17 14.33 16.16 12.83
N CYS A 18 15.19 15.75 11.90
CA CYS A 18 14.78 15.52 10.51
C CYS A 18 14.16 14.13 10.26
N THR A 19 14.19 13.21 11.21
CA THR A 19 13.65 11.85 11.06
C THR A 19 12.28 11.64 11.73
N SER A 20 11.78 12.58 12.52
CA SER A 20 10.48 12.46 13.20
C SER A 20 9.26 12.87 12.36
N ALA A 21 9.44 13.27 11.12
CA ALA A 21 8.36 13.81 10.28
C ALA A 21 7.36 12.79 9.73
N CYS A 22 7.43 11.53 10.16
CA CYS A 22 6.43 10.51 9.82
C CYS A 22 5.88 9.79 11.06
N ASN A 23 5.86 10.46 12.20
CA ASN A 23 5.11 9.95 13.33
C ASN A 23 3.63 10.20 13.09
N ASP A 24 2.84 9.14 12.94
CA ASP A 24 1.43 9.17 13.23
C ASP A 24 1.29 9.45 14.74
N SER A 25 1.31 10.74 15.12
CA SER A 25 0.98 11.16 16.49
C SER A 25 -0.42 10.71 16.89
N ASP A 26 -1.29 10.48 15.92
CA ASP A 26 -2.64 9.99 16.11
C ASP A 26 -2.72 8.53 16.58
N ALA A 27 -1.67 7.73 16.37
CA ALA A 27 -1.59 6.37 16.91
C ALA A 27 -1.23 6.34 18.43
N ARG A 28 -0.76 7.46 18.98
CA ARG A 28 -0.34 7.50 20.41
C ARG A 28 -1.50 7.72 21.38
N GLU A 29 -2.52 8.47 21.00
CA GLU A 29 -3.69 8.66 21.88
C GLU A 29 -4.53 7.40 22.04
N ASN A 30 -4.46 6.45 21.09
CA ASN A 30 -5.20 5.19 21.15
C ASN A 30 -4.40 3.98 21.63
N SER A 31 -3.10 4.10 21.91
CA SER A 31 -2.26 2.95 22.29
C SER A 31 -2.45 2.47 23.72
N ASN A 32 -3.12 3.23 24.57
CA ASN A 32 -3.39 2.90 25.99
C ASN A 32 -4.85 2.50 26.27
N GLN A 33 -5.73 2.49 25.29
CA GLN A 33 -7.02 1.87 25.47
C GLN A 33 -6.91 0.36 25.20
N PRO A 34 -7.48 -0.51 26.05
CA PRO A 34 -7.60 -1.92 25.73
C PRO A 34 -8.36 -2.01 24.41
N LEU A 35 -7.80 -2.72 23.44
CA LEU A 35 -8.51 -3.05 22.22
C LEU A 35 -9.86 -3.66 22.59
N PRO A 36 -10.95 -3.26 21.93
CA PRO A 36 -12.24 -3.88 22.19
C PRO A 36 -12.08 -5.39 22.08
N SER A 37 -12.62 -6.10 23.06
CA SER A 37 -12.68 -7.56 23.06
C SER A 37 -13.17 -8.00 21.69
N THR A 38 -12.43 -8.91 21.05
CA THR A 38 -12.88 -9.57 19.81
C THR A 38 -14.29 -10.10 20.06
N PRO A 39 -15.25 -9.82 19.15
CA PRO A 39 -16.55 -10.45 19.25
C PRO A 39 -16.35 -11.98 19.31
N GLU A 40 -16.98 -12.65 20.25
CA GLU A 40 -17.01 -14.09 20.29
C GLU A 40 -17.62 -14.62 18.97
N GLU A 41 -17.12 -15.76 18.48
CA GLU A 41 -17.67 -16.43 17.31
C GLU A 41 -19.18 -16.59 17.47
N GLY A 42 -19.94 -15.89 16.61
CA GLY A 42 -21.40 -15.98 16.60
C GLY A 42 -22.16 -14.67 16.81
N GLN A 43 -21.53 -13.60 17.28
CA GLN A 43 -22.17 -12.29 17.32
C GLN A 43 -21.95 -11.55 15.99
N VAL A 44 -22.91 -11.64 15.10
CA VAL A 44 -23.06 -10.69 14.00
C VAL A 44 -23.50 -9.38 14.64
N GLU A 45 -22.54 -8.47 14.92
CA GLU A 45 -22.91 -7.10 15.26
C GLU A 45 -23.83 -6.57 14.17
N GLU A 46 -25.01 -6.14 14.53
CA GLU A 46 -25.90 -5.37 13.66
C GLU A 46 -25.16 -4.10 13.28
N ALA A 47 -24.80 -4.07 12.07
CA ALA A 47 -23.78 -3.23 11.58
C ALA A 47 -24.28 -1.84 11.30
N GLY A 48 -23.39 -0.90 11.51
CA GLY A 48 -23.49 0.46 11.04
C GLY A 48 -23.73 0.57 9.51
N PRO A 49 -23.73 1.80 8.97
CA PRO A 49 -24.08 2.03 7.57
C PRO A 49 -23.12 1.30 6.62
N PHE A 50 -23.69 0.50 5.74
CA PHE A 50 -22.93 -0.23 4.72
C PHE A 50 -22.94 0.54 3.40
N MET A 51 -21.79 0.52 2.71
CA MET A 51 -21.71 0.99 1.34
C MET A 51 -22.15 -0.12 0.38
N ARG A 52 -22.96 0.25 -0.61
CA ARG A 52 -23.52 -0.64 -1.63
C ARG A 52 -23.52 0.04 -2.98
N GLY A 53 -23.68 -0.72 -4.04
CA GLY A 53 -23.87 -0.21 -5.40
C GLY A 53 -23.22 -1.09 -6.46
N THR A 54 -23.82 -1.12 -7.63
CA THR A 54 -23.36 -1.88 -8.80
C THR A 54 -22.55 -1.00 -9.74
N THR A 55 -22.87 0.28 -9.81
CA THR A 55 -22.14 1.27 -10.62
C THR A 55 -21.22 2.14 -9.74
N TYR A 56 -20.28 2.83 -10.35
CA TYR A 56 -19.43 3.81 -9.66
C TYR A 56 -20.27 4.91 -8.99
N GLU A 57 -21.29 5.39 -9.70
CA GLU A 57 -22.23 6.41 -9.22
C GLU A 57 -22.99 5.95 -7.98
N GLU A 58 -23.53 4.74 -8.02
CA GLU A 58 -24.27 4.18 -6.88
C GLU A 58 -23.36 3.96 -5.67
N ARG A 59 -22.15 3.44 -5.87
CA ARG A 59 -21.16 3.27 -4.80
C ARG A 59 -20.71 4.59 -4.22
N GLY A 60 -20.46 5.59 -5.07
CA GLY A 60 -20.12 6.95 -4.63
C GLY A 60 -21.25 7.59 -3.82
N LYS A 61 -22.50 7.48 -4.28
CA LYS A 61 -23.66 7.93 -3.54
C LYS A 61 -23.80 7.22 -2.20
N SER A 62 -23.61 5.91 -2.19
CA SER A 62 -23.69 5.11 -0.97
C SER A 62 -22.65 5.54 0.07
N LEU A 63 -21.41 5.85 -0.34
CA LEU A 63 -20.38 6.38 0.54
C LEU A 63 -20.80 7.73 1.13
N ILE A 64 -21.30 8.65 0.31
CA ILE A 64 -21.80 9.95 0.77
C ILE A 64 -22.96 9.78 1.76
N ASP A 65 -23.94 8.92 1.45
CA ASP A 65 -25.09 8.63 2.32
C ASP A 65 -24.64 8.04 3.66
N CYS A 66 -23.61 7.18 3.66
CA CYS A 66 -23.03 6.65 4.87
C CYS A 66 -22.37 7.75 5.72
N MET A 67 -21.59 8.62 5.11
CA MET A 67 -20.96 9.74 5.81
C MET A 67 -21.99 10.71 6.41
N LEU A 68 -23.13 10.92 5.74
CA LEU A 68 -24.21 11.77 6.27
C LEU A 68 -24.89 11.19 7.51
N ARG A 69 -24.98 9.84 7.59
CA ARG A 69 -25.61 9.14 8.72
C ARG A 69 -24.68 8.95 9.93
N VAL A 70 -23.36 9.00 9.69
CA VAL A 70 -22.40 8.82 10.76
C VAL A 70 -22.26 10.13 11.55
N SER A 71 -22.34 10.03 12.88
CA SER A 71 -22.03 11.16 13.74
C SER A 71 -20.52 11.38 13.76
N PRO A 72 -20.04 12.56 13.35
CA PRO A 72 -18.62 12.87 13.45
C PRO A 72 -18.15 12.81 14.91
N GLY A 73 -16.93 12.37 15.14
CA GLY A 73 -16.32 12.36 16.47
C GLY A 73 -16.22 13.76 17.08
N LYS A 74 -15.73 13.83 18.31
CA LYS A 74 -15.45 15.10 19.01
C LYS A 74 -14.07 15.61 18.63
N GLY A 75 -13.87 16.94 18.69
CA GLY A 75 -12.58 17.58 18.48
C GLY A 75 -12.56 18.57 17.33
N TYR A 76 -11.35 18.90 16.84
CA TYR A 76 -11.12 19.98 15.90
C TYR A 76 -10.21 19.59 14.72
N SER A 77 -10.04 18.30 14.46
CA SER A 77 -9.17 17.83 13.39
C SER A 77 -9.70 18.20 12.01
N ILE A 78 -8.92 18.96 11.24
CA ILE A 78 -9.25 19.24 9.83
C ILE A 78 -9.16 17.95 9.01
N LYS A 79 -8.16 17.11 9.27
CA LYS A 79 -7.92 15.88 8.53
C LYS A 79 -9.08 14.88 8.63
N TYR A 80 -9.62 14.70 9.83
CA TYR A 80 -10.54 13.62 10.13
C TYR A 80 -12.00 14.05 10.38
N LEU A 81 -12.24 15.30 10.76
CA LEU A 81 -13.58 15.78 11.06
C LEU A 81 -14.14 16.71 9.98
N ALA A 82 -13.34 17.63 9.46
CA ALA A 82 -13.83 18.58 8.47
C ALA A 82 -14.47 17.90 7.24
N PRO A 83 -13.98 16.75 6.71
CA PRO A 83 -14.63 16.05 5.59
C PRO A 83 -16.09 15.69 5.83
N PHE A 84 -16.49 15.32 7.06
CA PHE A 84 -17.90 15.04 7.39
C PHE A 84 -18.79 16.28 7.29
N TYR A 85 -18.26 17.45 7.60
CA TYR A 85 -19.00 18.71 7.48
C TYR A 85 -18.97 19.25 6.05
N TYR A 86 -17.89 19.04 5.31
CA TYR A 86 -17.87 19.33 3.89
C TYR A 86 -18.86 18.49 3.09
N VAL A 87 -19.00 17.20 3.41
CA VAL A 87 -20.00 16.35 2.74
C VAL A 87 -21.43 16.81 3.05
N ARG A 88 -21.69 17.30 4.26
CA ARG A 88 -22.99 17.91 4.61
C ARG A 88 -23.26 19.17 3.81
N LEU A 89 -22.30 20.07 3.69
CA LEU A 89 -22.42 21.25 2.83
C LEU A 89 -22.64 20.86 1.37
N TRP A 90 -21.86 19.90 0.87
CA TRP A 90 -21.99 19.40 -0.50
C TRP A 90 -23.38 18.83 -0.79
N SER A 91 -23.90 18.05 0.13
CA SER A 91 -25.20 17.37 0.00
C SER A 91 -26.39 18.24 0.38
N ASN A 92 -26.17 19.48 0.76
CA ASN A 92 -27.19 20.40 1.29
C ASN A 92 -27.95 19.81 2.49
N HIS A 93 -27.22 19.14 3.39
CA HIS A 93 -27.74 18.45 4.57
C HIS A 93 -27.17 19.14 5.83
N GLU A 94 -28.03 19.51 6.77
CA GLU A 94 -27.62 20.16 8.03
C GLU A 94 -26.61 21.32 7.84
N THR A 95 -26.80 22.12 6.81
CA THR A 95 -25.81 23.12 6.36
C THR A 95 -25.45 24.17 7.40
N ALA A 96 -26.43 24.58 8.22
CA ALA A 96 -26.20 25.55 9.30
C ALA A 96 -25.27 24.99 10.38
N GLU A 97 -25.52 23.74 10.82
CA GLU A 97 -24.68 23.03 11.77
C GLU A 97 -23.29 22.78 11.21
N ALA A 98 -23.21 22.28 9.97
CA ALA A 98 -21.95 22.03 9.30
C ALA A 98 -21.10 23.31 9.17
N THR A 99 -21.73 24.44 8.82
CA THR A 99 -21.06 25.75 8.75
C THR A 99 -20.53 26.16 10.11
N ALA A 100 -21.38 26.07 11.17
CA ALA A 100 -20.95 26.41 12.53
C ALA A 100 -19.77 25.58 13.02
N LYS A 101 -19.80 24.28 12.78
CA LYS A 101 -18.71 23.35 13.16
C LYS A 101 -17.44 23.61 12.37
N LEU A 102 -17.51 23.87 11.10
CA LEU A 102 -16.32 24.25 10.32
C LEU A 102 -15.72 25.57 10.82
N ILE A 103 -16.56 26.57 11.14
CA ILE A 103 -16.08 27.83 11.75
C ILE A 103 -15.36 27.54 13.08
N GLU A 104 -15.93 26.70 13.93
CA GLU A 104 -15.33 26.29 15.20
C GLU A 104 -13.97 25.57 14.99
N ILE A 105 -13.89 24.61 14.05
CA ILE A 105 -12.66 23.91 13.71
C ILE A 105 -11.57 24.88 13.24
N TYR A 106 -11.87 25.75 12.28
CA TYR A 106 -10.87 26.69 11.76
C TYR A 106 -10.49 27.78 12.78
N GLN A 107 -11.43 28.21 13.61
CA GLN A 107 -11.12 29.11 14.71
C GLN A 107 -10.13 28.48 15.69
N TYR A 108 -10.40 27.24 16.11
CA TYR A 108 -9.50 26.50 17.00
C TYR A 108 -8.08 26.37 16.40
N GLN A 109 -7.97 26.01 15.12
CA GLN A 109 -6.69 25.87 14.44
C GLN A 109 -5.91 27.19 14.38
N LEU A 110 -6.60 28.30 14.13
CA LEU A 110 -5.98 29.63 14.09
C LEU A 110 -5.50 30.12 15.47
N GLU A 111 -6.21 29.72 16.54
CA GLU A 111 -5.89 30.12 17.92
C GLU A 111 -4.81 29.25 18.55
N HIS A 112 -4.63 27.99 18.09
CA HIS A 112 -3.72 26.99 18.68
C HIS A 112 -2.65 26.54 17.70
N ILE A 113 -2.21 27.41 16.82
CA ILE A 113 -1.28 27.06 15.75
C ILE A 113 0.02 26.46 16.27
N ASP A 114 0.57 26.99 17.35
CA ASP A 114 1.84 26.54 17.94
C ASP A 114 1.71 25.17 18.62
N GLU A 115 0.52 24.78 19.04
CA GLU A 115 0.24 23.47 19.67
C GLU A 115 -0.06 22.39 18.63
N VAL A 116 -0.73 22.76 17.55
CA VAL A 116 -1.23 21.85 16.51
C VAL A 116 -0.14 21.49 15.49
N TYR A 117 0.80 22.38 15.28
CA TYR A 117 1.85 22.23 14.25
C TYR A 117 3.22 21.84 14.81
N HIS A 118 3.25 20.95 15.80
CA HIS A 118 4.51 20.40 16.29
C HIS A 118 5.26 19.55 15.25
N SER A 119 4.60 19.18 14.17
CA SER A 119 5.25 18.57 13.01
C SER A 119 4.78 19.22 11.72
N ASP A 120 5.69 19.56 10.83
CA ASP A 120 5.40 20.06 9.49
C ASP A 120 4.47 19.11 8.70
N SER A 121 4.36 17.84 9.12
CA SER A 121 3.59 16.81 8.41
C SER A 121 2.07 16.91 8.55
N ASP A 122 1.56 17.50 9.62
CA ASP A 122 0.11 17.61 9.79
C ASP A 122 -0.46 18.75 8.96
N LEU A 123 0.32 19.82 8.77
CA LEU A 123 -0.09 20.97 8.00
C LEU A 123 -0.42 20.61 6.54
N GLU A 124 0.35 19.70 5.91
CA GLU A 124 0.10 19.28 4.54
C GLU A 124 -1.24 18.60 4.37
N PHE A 125 -1.60 17.71 5.27
CA PHE A 125 -2.92 17.07 5.28
C PHE A 125 -4.02 18.08 5.50
N PHE A 126 -3.81 19.05 6.38
CA PHE A 126 -4.82 20.06 6.73
C PHE A 126 -5.05 21.02 5.57
N VAL A 127 -4.00 21.57 4.96
CA VAL A 127 -4.19 22.48 3.82
C VAL A 127 -4.79 21.75 2.61
N HIS A 128 -4.44 20.49 2.41
CA HIS A 128 -5.00 19.67 1.35
C HIS A 128 -6.51 19.41 1.54
N ALA A 129 -6.92 18.93 2.70
CA ALA A 129 -8.33 18.69 3.01
C ALA A 129 -9.14 20.00 3.00
N THR A 130 -8.55 21.09 3.49
CA THR A 130 -9.16 22.42 3.47
C THR A 130 -9.41 22.92 2.06
N MET A 131 -8.37 22.90 1.21
CA MET A 131 -8.49 23.40 -0.16
C MET A 131 -9.46 22.57 -0.98
N HIS A 132 -9.42 21.24 -0.84
CA HIS A 132 -10.37 20.36 -1.51
C HIS A 132 -11.81 20.64 -1.08
N GLY A 133 -12.05 20.72 0.24
CA GLY A 133 -13.38 21.04 0.79
C GLY A 133 -13.87 22.43 0.38
N TYR A 134 -13.01 23.44 0.42
CA TYR A 134 -13.32 24.79 -0.02
C TYR A 134 -13.75 24.81 -1.48
N MET A 135 -12.93 24.29 -2.38
CA MET A 135 -13.23 24.29 -3.82
C MET A 135 -14.52 23.53 -4.14
N LEU A 136 -14.82 22.47 -3.41
CA LEU A 136 -16.03 21.69 -3.58
C LEU A 136 -17.30 22.44 -3.10
N THR A 137 -17.21 23.21 -2.01
CA THR A 137 -18.39 23.71 -1.30
C THR A 137 -18.46 25.24 -1.12
N LYS A 138 -17.50 26.01 -1.67
CA LYS A 138 -17.40 27.46 -1.47
C LYS A 138 -18.68 28.27 -1.78
N THR A 139 -19.46 27.80 -2.78
CA THR A 139 -20.75 28.49 -3.13
C THR A 139 -21.85 28.32 -2.09
N ARG A 140 -21.63 27.43 -1.11
CA ARG A 140 -22.55 27.14 0.00
C ARG A 140 -22.02 27.58 1.36
N MET A 141 -20.84 28.20 1.38
CA MET A 141 -20.21 28.69 2.60
C MET A 141 -20.63 30.13 2.89
N SER A 142 -20.78 30.47 4.18
CA SER A 142 -20.88 31.85 4.61
C SER A 142 -19.57 32.61 4.37
N GLU A 143 -19.63 33.92 4.21
CA GLU A 143 -18.44 34.77 4.07
C GLU A 143 -17.47 34.62 5.26
N GLN A 144 -18.02 34.46 6.47
CA GLN A 144 -17.24 34.25 7.67
C GLN A 144 -16.41 32.96 7.57
N LEU A 145 -16.99 31.85 7.10
CA LEU A 145 -16.27 30.58 6.93
C LEU A 145 -15.21 30.69 5.83
N GLN A 146 -15.56 31.30 4.69
CA GLN A 146 -14.61 31.53 3.60
C GLN A 146 -13.39 32.33 4.05
N LYS A 147 -13.63 33.39 4.84
CA LYS A 147 -12.57 34.22 5.40
C LYS A 147 -11.66 33.43 6.32
N LYS A 148 -12.21 32.61 7.25
CA LYS A 148 -11.41 31.79 8.16
C LYS A 148 -10.57 30.76 7.42
N ILE A 149 -11.13 30.12 6.40
CA ILE A 149 -10.41 29.18 5.53
C ILE A 149 -9.25 29.89 4.82
N LYS A 150 -9.51 31.07 4.23
CA LYS A 150 -8.44 31.83 3.58
C LYS A 150 -7.33 32.22 4.56
N ASP A 151 -7.70 32.67 5.76
CA ASP A 151 -6.72 33.03 6.80
C ASP A 151 -5.92 31.79 7.26
N PHE A 152 -6.56 30.64 7.40
CA PHE A 152 -5.89 29.37 7.69
C PHE A 152 -4.90 28.95 6.56
N MET A 153 -5.33 29.04 5.30
CA MET A 153 -4.47 28.68 4.17
C MET A 153 -3.20 29.54 4.06
N LYS A 154 -3.22 30.78 4.54
CA LYS A 154 -2.02 31.65 4.60
C LYS A 154 -0.92 31.12 5.52
N LEU A 155 -1.22 30.19 6.42
CA LEU A 155 -0.24 29.58 7.32
C LEU A 155 0.65 28.55 6.62
N GLY A 156 0.24 28.08 5.43
CA GLY A 156 0.99 27.10 4.66
C GLY A 156 2.23 27.67 3.99
N LYS A 157 3.26 26.83 3.82
CA LYS A 157 4.48 27.09 3.07
C LYS A 157 4.49 26.25 1.81
N TYR A 158 4.10 26.82 0.68
CA TYR A 158 3.80 26.05 -0.52
C TYR A 158 4.96 25.91 -1.49
N ALA A 159 5.86 26.88 -1.53
CA ALA A 159 6.99 26.90 -2.46
C ALA A 159 8.19 26.13 -1.90
N THR A 160 8.03 24.85 -1.61
CA THR A 160 9.09 24.01 -1.06
C THR A 160 9.06 22.59 -1.63
N ASP A 161 10.23 22.00 -1.78
CA ASP A 161 10.42 20.61 -2.22
C ASP A 161 10.71 19.65 -1.06
N LYS A 162 10.61 20.11 0.19
CA LYS A 162 10.84 19.28 1.38
C LYS A 162 9.73 18.25 1.61
N GLY A 163 10.07 17.16 2.26
CA GLY A 163 9.13 16.09 2.65
C GLY A 163 9.01 14.97 1.62
N THR A 164 8.19 13.98 1.95
CA THR A 164 7.86 12.87 1.05
C THR A 164 7.04 13.34 -0.14
N LEU A 165 6.92 12.51 -1.17
CA LEU A 165 6.20 12.88 -2.39
C LEU A 165 4.75 13.31 -2.10
N ASN A 166 4.01 12.52 -1.33
CA ASN A 166 2.62 12.82 -0.98
C ASN A 166 2.48 14.17 -0.23
N MET A 167 3.36 14.42 0.77
CA MET A 167 3.36 15.68 1.52
C MET A 167 3.65 16.89 0.61
N ARG A 168 4.71 16.77 -0.21
CA ARG A 168 5.09 17.81 -1.16
C ARG A 168 3.96 18.14 -2.13
N MET A 169 3.32 17.11 -2.71
CA MET A 169 2.27 17.31 -3.70
C MET A 169 0.97 17.84 -3.07
N MET A 170 0.61 17.42 -1.86
CA MET A 170 -0.51 18.00 -1.13
C MET A 170 -0.32 19.52 -0.94
N ARG A 171 0.87 19.96 -0.54
CA ARG A 171 1.19 21.39 -0.42
C ARG A 171 1.15 22.10 -1.75
N GLN A 172 1.90 21.60 -2.73
CA GLN A 172 2.06 22.25 -4.02
C GLN A 172 0.73 22.40 -4.77
N ALA A 173 -0.08 21.35 -4.80
CA ALA A 173 -1.42 21.42 -5.40
C ALA A 173 -2.33 22.41 -4.68
N SER A 174 -2.33 22.39 -3.34
CA SER A 174 -3.13 23.32 -2.55
C SER A 174 -2.69 24.77 -2.73
N GLY A 175 -1.38 25.03 -2.69
CA GLY A 175 -0.83 26.37 -2.89
C GLY A 175 -1.08 26.91 -4.29
N PHE A 176 -1.02 26.06 -5.32
CA PHE A 176 -1.34 26.44 -6.68
C PHE A 176 -2.81 26.89 -6.82
N LEU A 177 -3.74 26.10 -6.26
CA LEU A 177 -5.16 26.45 -6.27
C LEU A 177 -5.49 27.68 -5.40
N CYS A 178 -4.80 27.88 -4.27
CA CYS A 178 -4.90 29.13 -3.50
C CYS A 178 -4.52 30.35 -4.35
N ALA A 179 -3.42 30.23 -5.08
CA ALA A 179 -2.92 31.29 -5.94
C ALA A 179 -3.81 31.56 -7.17
N GLU A 180 -4.55 30.56 -7.64
CA GLU A 180 -5.58 30.73 -8.66
C GLU A 180 -6.87 31.37 -8.11
N GLU A 181 -7.25 30.99 -6.89
CA GLU A 181 -8.53 31.42 -6.30
C GLU A 181 -8.47 32.84 -5.76
N TRP A 182 -7.37 33.20 -5.09
CA TRP A 182 -7.21 34.49 -4.42
C TRP A 182 -6.03 35.26 -4.98
N SER A 183 -6.29 36.33 -5.77
CA SER A 183 -5.24 37.14 -6.39
C SER A 183 -4.35 37.89 -5.39
N ASP A 184 -4.89 38.17 -4.19
CA ASP A 184 -4.23 38.84 -3.07
C ASP A 184 -3.63 37.84 -2.04
N PHE A 185 -3.52 36.56 -2.38
CA PHE A 185 -2.99 35.55 -1.48
C PHE A 185 -1.48 35.73 -1.28
N VAL A 186 -1.07 35.62 -0.02
CA VAL A 186 0.33 35.60 0.39
C VAL A 186 0.49 34.46 1.40
N ASP A 187 1.44 33.55 1.19
CA ASP A 187 1.69 32.43 2.08
C ASP A 187 2.55 32.81 3.28
N ALA A 188 2.84 31.84 4.16
CA ALA A 188 3.65 32.05 5.37
C ALA A 188 5.10 32.42 5.09
N ASP A 189 5.64 32.13 3.90
CA ASP A 189 6.98 32.52 3.47
C ASP A 189 6.98 33.85 2.68
N GLY A 190 5.84 34.56 2.61
CA GLY A 190 5.69 35.83 1.92
C GLY A 190 5.54 35.70 0.40
N GLN A 191 5.31 34.49 -0.13
CA GLN A 191 5.11 34.28 -1.55
C GLN A 191 3.73 34.74 -2.00
N THR A 192 3.68 35.62 -2.97
CA THR A 192 2.43 36.11 -3.58
C THR A 192 1.83 35.06 -4.53
N SER A 193 0.54 35.22 -4.88
CA SER A 193 -0.14 34.38 -5.86
C SER A 193 0.63 34.23 -7.18
N SER A 194 1.20 35.32 -7.69
CA SER A 194 1.99 35.30 -8.92
C SER A 194 3.27 34.47 -8.77
N GLN A 195 4.00 34.65 -7.68
CA GLN A 195 5.21 33.92 -7.37
C GLN A 195 4.94 32.41 -7.18
N LEU A 196 3.88 32.08 -6.44
CA LEU A 196 3.45 30.70 -6.23
C LEU A 196 3.08 30.01 -7.55
N LYS A 197 2.28 30.64 -8.40
CA LYS A 197 1.95 30.07 -9.72
C LYS A 197 3.19 29.82 -10.57
N SER A 198 4.07 30.83 -10.64
CA SER A 198 5.32 30.72 -11.40
C SER A 198 6.24 29.59 -10.88
N TYR A 199 6.34 29.45 -9.56
CA TYR A 199 7.18 28.42 -8.94
C TYR A 199 6.58 27.02 -9.08
N LEU A 200 5.27 26.85 -8.92
CA LEU A 200 4.61 25.57 -8.77
C LEU A 200 4.22 24.92 -10.11
N HIS A 201 3.90 25.71 -11.14
CA HIS A 201 3.37 25.22 -12.42
C HIS A 201 4.24 24.12 -13.03
N GLY A 202 5.49 24.42 -13.36
CA GLY A 202 6.38 23.44 -13.99
C GLY A 202 6.72 22.24 -13.10
N ARG A 203 6.75 22.45 -11.76
CA ARG A 203 6.98 21.36 -10.80
C ARG A 203 5.84 20.38 -10.73
N ILE A 204 4.63 20.87 -10.66
CA ILE A 204 3.40 20.05 -10.67
C ILE A 204 3.35 19.26 -11.97
N LEU A 205 3.50 19.90 -13.12
CA LEU A 205 3.48 19.22 -14.42
C LEU A 205 4.56 18.13 -14.52
N LYS A 206 5.79 18.44 -14.12
CA LYS A 206 6.87 17.44 -14.11
C LYS A 206 6.52 16.22 -13.26
N THR A 207 5.98 16.43 -12.07
CA THR A 207 5.59 15.33 -11.18
C THR A 207 4.41 14.55 -11.73
N LEU A 208 3.39 15.20 -12.25
CA LEU A 208 2.25 14.54 -12.86
C LEU A 208 2.69 13.68 -14.06
N LYS A 209 3.51 14.24 -14.97
CA LYS A 209 4.01 13.50 -16.12
C LYS A 209 4.83 12.28 -15.72
N SER A 210 5.67 12.38 -14.69
CA SER A 210 6.43 11.22 -14.19
C SER A 210 5.54 10.09 -13.63
N PHE A 211 4.37 10.41 -13.08
CA PHE A 211 3.42 9.37 -12.66
C PHE A 211 2.89 8.53 -13.82
N PHE A 212 2.84 9.11 -15.00
CA PHE A 212 2.43 8.38 -16.19
C PHE A 212 3.59 7.58 -16.79
N THR A 213 4.77 8.18 -16.91
CA THR A 213 5.92 7.59 -17.64
C THR A 213 6.73 6.59 -16.81
N ASP A 214 6.80 6.78 -15.48
CA ASP A 214 7.69 6.02 -14.58
C ASP A 214 6.93 5.26 -13.49
N ASN A 215 5.60 5.36 -13.49
CA ASN A 215 4.71 4.95 -12.41
C ASN A 215 4.83 5.83 -11.15
N CYS A 216 3.78 5.88 -10.35
CA CYS A 216 3.81 6.58 -9.07
C CYS A 216 4.79 5.89 -8.12
N PRO A 217 5.77 6.58 -7.52
CA PRO A 217 6.70 5.98 -6.57
C PRO A 217 6.03 5.32 -5.35
N GLU A 218 4.82 5.75 -5.02
CA GLU A 218 3.99 5.18 -3.97
C GLU A 218 2.84 4.31 -4.53
N ALA A 219 3.01 3.76 -5.75
CA ALA A 219 2.10 2.75 -6.28
C ALA A 219 1.99 1.57 -5.30
N ASP A 220 0.79 1.06 -5.11
CA ASP A 220 0.45 0.03 -4.12
C ASP A 220 0.77 0.38 -2.66
N ALA A 221 1.04 1.66 -2.37
CA ALA A 221 1.03 2.14 -1.00
C ALA A 221 -0.41 2.20 -0.49
N PHE A 222 -0.79 1.26 0.35
CA PHE A 222 -2.18 1.06 0.76
C PHE A 222 -2.83 2.28 1.39
N THR A 223 -2.03 3.11 2.05
CA THR A 223 -2.48 4.39 2.61
C THR A 223 -2.27 5.55 1.62
N TYR A 224 -1.11 5.63 0.99
CA TYR A 224 -0.68 6.86 0.34
C TYR A 224 -1.13 6.99 -1.12
N LEU A 225 -1.40 5.88 -1.81
CA LEU A 225 -1.90 5.96 -3.19
C LEU A 225 -3.25 6.69 -3.26
N GLY A 226 -4.11 6.47 -2.27
CA GLY A 226 -5.37 7.21 -2.19
C GLY A 226 -5.20 8.71 -2.00
N ILE A 227 -4.22 9.12 -1.20
CA ILE A 227 -3.87 10.52 -1.00
C ILE A 227 -3.31 11.13 -2.31
N ASN A 228 -2.46 10.37 -3.00
CA ASN A 228 -1.94 10.80 -4.29
C ASN A 228 -3.05 10.98 -5.34
N LEU A 229 -4.03 10.10 -5.36
CA LEU A 229 -5.23 10.25 -6.20
C LEU A 229 -6.02 11.52 -5.87
N GLN A 230 -6.11 11.89 -4.60
CA GLN A 230 -6.90 13.06 -4.18
C GLN A 230 -6.34 14.37 -4.72
N TYR A 231 -5.04 14.63 -4.59
CA TYR A 231 -4.50 15.89 -5.10
C TYR A 231 -4.47 15.94 -6.63
N VAL A 232 -4.26 14.79 -7.29
CA VAL A 232 -4.38 14.71 -8.74
C VAL A 232 -5.80 15.05 -9.18
N ARG A 233 -6.80 14.44 -8.53
CA ARG A 233 -8.20 14.76 -8.81
C ARG A 233 -8.55 16.20 -8.51
N MET A 234 -8.07 16.76 -7.41
CA MET A 234 -8.31 18.14 -7.03
C MET A 234 -7.82 19.11 -8.11
N LEU A 235 -6.63 18.90 -8.67
CA LEU A 235 -6.12 19.67 -9.79
C LEU A 235 -6.97 19.48 -11.07
N ALA A 236 -7.33 18.25 -11.39
CA ALA A 236 -8.15 17.91 -12.54
C ALA A 236 -9.56 18.54 -12.50
N GLU A 237 -10.12 18.71 -11.32
CA GLU A 237 -11.47 19.27 -11.14
C GLU A 237 -11.49 20.79 -11.06
N PHE A 238 -10.47 21.41 -10.43
CA PHE A 238 -10.57 22.78 -9.96
C PHE A 238 -9.54 23.74 -10.55
N SER A 239 -8.43 23.27 -11.14
CA SER A 239 -7.45 24.16 -11.72
C SER A 239 -8.05 24.97 -12.89
N ARG A 240 -7.78 26.26 -12.93
CA ARG A 240 -8.10 27.15 -14.05
C ARG A 240 -7.06 27.07 -15.16
N ASP A 241 -5.85 26.64 -14.82
CA ASP A 241 -4.79 26.39 -15.79
C ASP A 241 -5.13 25.14 -16.61
N GLU A 242 -5.26 25.33 -17.91
CA GLU A 242 -5.74 24.29 -18.82
C GLU A 242 -4.76 23.13 -18.95
N GLU A 243 -3.44 23.41 -18.97
CA GLU A 243 -2.41 22.39 -19.09
C GLU A 243 -2.40 21.50 -17.83
N ILE A 244 -2.38 22.12 -16.65
CA ILE A 244 -2.42 21.38 -15.37
C ILE A 244 -3.72 20.57 -15.28
N ARG A 245 -4.87 21.16 -15.60
CA ARG A 245 -6.15 20.49 -15.50
C ARG A 245 -6.24 19.27 -16.41
N LYS A 246 -5.86 19.40 -17.67
CA LYS A 246 -5.89 18.29 -18.66
C LYS A 246 -4.89 17.20 -18.29
N THR A 247 -3.65 17.59 -17.98
CA THR A 247 -2.63 16.65 -17.53
C THR A 247 -3.10 15.88 -16.30
N ALA A 248 -3.58 16.58 -15.27
CA ALA A 248 -4.08 15.94 -14.07
C ALA A 248 -5.28 15.00 -14.32
N ALA A 249 -6.18 15.35 -15.24
CA ALA A 249 -7.29 14.48 -15.63
C ALA A 249 -6.79 13.18 -16.27
N THR A 250 -5.82 13.25 -17.17
CA THR A 250 -5.19 12.07 -17.80
C THR A 250 -4.49 11.22 -16.76
N ILE A 251 -3.71 11.83 -15.86
CA ILE A 251 -3.02 11.12 -14.78
C ILE A 251 -4.00 10.47 -13.81
N TYR A 252 -5.10 11.13 -13.47
CA TYR A 252 -6.16 10.54 -12.65
C TYR A 252 -6.72 9.26 -13.30
N GLN A 253 -7.04 9.29 -14.58
CA GLN A 253 -7.52 8.11 -15.33
C GLN A 253 -6.47 6.99 -15.34
N HIS A 254 -5.22 7.33 -15.55
CA HIS A 254 -4.11 6.38 -15.50
C HIS A 254 -3.97 5.71 -14.13
N MET A 255 -3.97 6.51 -13.05
CA MET A 255 -3.86 5.97 -11.70
C MET A 255 -5.05 5.09 -11.31
N VAL A 256 -6.27 5.46 -11.73
CA VAL A 256 -7.45 4.61 -11.56
C VAL A 256 -7.30 3.30 -12.34
N ALA A 257 -6.79 3.36 -13.58
CA ALA A 257 -6.55 2.17 -14.39
C ALA A 257 -5.50 1.23 -13.76
N GLN A 258 -4.47 1.76 -13.11
CA GLN A 258 -3.48 0.94 -12.39
C GLN A 258 -4.10 0.12 -11.25
N LEU A 259 -5.18 0.58 -10.62
CA LEU A 259 -5.91 -0.18 -9.59
C LEU A 259 -6.64 -1.39 -10.18
N LEU A 260 -6.93 -1.40 -11.49
CA LEU A 260 -7.61 -2.51 -12.15
C LEU A 260 -6.78 -3.80 -12.08
N LEU A 261 -5.47 -3.71 -12.30
CA LEU A 261 -4.60 -4.90 -12.41
C LEU A 261 -4.61 -5.76 -11.14
N PRO A 262 -4.35 -5.21 -9.94
CA PRO A 262 -4.35 -5.97 -8.71
C PRO A 262 -5.76 -6.28 -8.16
N TRP A 263 -6.80 -5.65 -8.67
CA TRP A 263 -8.15 -5.83 -8.13
C TRP A 263 -8.77 -7.15 -8.55
N ASN A 264 -9.10 -8.00 -7.59
CA ASN A 264 -9.75 -9.31 -7.78
C ASN A 264 -11.02 -9.37 -6.93
N GLN A 265 -12.11 -8.79 -7.41
CA GLN A 265 -13.48 -8.93 -6.89
C GLN A 265 -13.61 -8.72 -5.36
N GLY A 266 -12.83 -7.86 -4.77
CA GLY A 266 -12.81 -7.62 -3.32
C GLY A 266 -11.45 -7.88 -2.67
N LEU A 267 -10.48 -8.41 -3.42
CA LEU A 267 -9.10 -8.54 -2.99
C LEU A 267 -8.21 -7.56 -3.74
N TYR A 268 -7.28 -6.96 -3.05
CA TYR A 268 -6.20 -6.20 -3.66
C TYR A 268 -4.93 -7.05 -3.69
N CYS A 269 -4.65 -7.64 -4.84
CA CYS A 269 -3.58 -8.61 -5.04
C CYS A 269 -2.32 -7.90 -5.56
N ALA A 270 -1.55 -7.30 -4.68
CA ALA A 270 -0.26 -6.70 -5.00
C ALA A 270 0.68 -6.80 -3.81
N ASN A 271 1.97 -6.59 -4.06
CA ASN A 271 2.94 -6.42 -3.00
C ASN A 271 2.75 -5.04 -2.38
N PRO A 272 2.31 -4.95 -1.11
CA PRO A 272 2.07 -3.66 -0.49
C PRO A 272 3.38 -2.90 -0.31
N SER A 273 3.36 -1.61 -0.61
CA SER A 273 4.44 -0.68 -0.30
C SER A 273 4.01 0.30 0.79
N ARG A 274 4.98 0.91 1.47
CA ARG A 274 4.72 1.83 2.58
C ARG A 274 3.83 1.20 3.66
N CYS A 275 4.07 -0.07 3.97
CA CYS A 275 3.34 -0.82 4.99
C CYS A 275 3.65 -0.29 6.39
N LYS A 276 2.78 0.50 6.98
CA LYS A 276 2.90 1.05 8.33
C LYS A 276 1.81 0.51 9.24
N GLY A 277 2.22 -0.22 10.27
CA GLY A 277 1.29 -0.72 11.27
C GLY A 277 0.31 -1.79 10.77
N TRP A 278 -0.69 -2.05 11.57
CA TRP A 278 -1.68 -3.10 11.35
C TRP A 278 -2.49 -2.95 10.07
N ALA A 279 -2.91 -1.72 9.76
CA ALA A 279 -3.67 -1.41 8.58
C ALA A 279 -3.02 -1.92 7.30
N ASN A 280 -1.71 -2.07 7.32
CA ASN A 280 -0.92 -2.46 6.15
C ASN A 280 -0.63 -3.97 6.12
N LEU A 281 -0.97 -4.69 7.16
CA LEU A 281 -0.91 -6.15 7.22
C LEU A 281 -2.23 -6.79 6.77
N CYS A 282 -3.32 -6.04 6.91
CA CYS A 282 -4.69 -6.45 6.63
C CYS A 282 -5.08 -6.13 5.19
N THR A 283 -4.48 -6.72 4.23
CA THR A 283 -4.32 -6.07 2.94
C THR A 283 -5.12 -6.68 1.80
N GLY A 284 -5.85 -7.72 2.08
CA GLY A 284 -6.55 -8.39 1.00
C GLY A 284 -7.98 -7.94 0.83
N ASN A 285 -8.66 -7.68 1.90
CA ASN A 285 -10.09 -7.42 1.89
C ASN A 285 -10.40 -5.92 1.97
N LEU A 286 -11.65 -5.60 1.67
CA LEU A 286 -12.29 -4.29 1.85
C LEU A 286 -12.31 -3.86 3.34
N SER A 287 -11.15 -3.93 3.98
CA SER A 287 -11.00 -3.41 5.32
C SER A 287 -11.10 -1.90 5.25
N VAL A 288 -11.85 -1.35 6.15
CA VAL A 288 -11.96 0.09 6.38
C VAL A 288 -10.62 0.75 6.68
N ASP A 289 -9.67 -0.03 7.19
CA ASP A 289 -8.31 0.43 7.50
C ASP A 289 -7.40 0.48 6.26
N VAL A 290 -7.85 -0.01 5.11
CA VAL A 290 -7.05 -0.07 3.89
C VAL A 290 -7.67 0.80 2.81
N GLN A 291 -7.20 2.01 2.71
CA GLN A 291 -7.72 3.01 1.79
C GLN A 291 -7.76 2.55 0.34
N ILE A 292 -6.72 1.83 -0.11
CA ILE A 292 -6.62 1.37 -1.50
C ILE A 292 -7.70 0.34 -1.86
N GLY A 293 -8.04 -0.56 -0.94
CA GLY A 293 -9.10 -1.55 -1.15
C GLY A 293 -10.47 -0.89 -1.28
N GLN A 294 -10.76 0.12 -0.46
CA GLN A 294 -11.99 0.91 -0.57
C GLN A 294 -12.06 1.68 -1.88
N LEU A 295 -10.95 2.26 -2.33
CA LEU A 295 -10.89 2.96 -3.60
C LEU A 295 -11.08 2.02 -4.79
N ALA A 296 -10.41 0.89 -4.80
CA ALA A 296 -10.58 -0.11 -5.85
C ALA A 296 -12.04 -0.61 -5.90
N TRP A 297 -12.66 -0.84 -4.74
CA TRP A 297 -14.08 -1.18 -4.68
C TRP A 297 -14.97 -0.03 -5.20
N LEU A 298 -14.68 1.22 -4.83
CA LEU A 298 -15.44 2.38 -5.31
C LEU A 298 -15.44 2.44 -6.85
N PHE A 299 -14.28 2.20 -7.47
CA PHE A 299 -14.14 2.26 -8.91
C PHE A 299 -14.67 1.01 -9.62
N TYR A 300 -14.44 -0.17 -9.10
CA TYR A 300 -14.66 -1.43 -9.81
C TYR A 300 -15.75 -2.33 -9.22
N GLY A 301 -16.16 -2.10 -7.97
CA GLY A 301 -17.06 -3.01 -7.27
C GLY A 301 -16.39 -4.35 -6.95
N GLY A 302 -17.22 -5.35 -6.64
CA GLY A 302 -16.80 -6.71 -6.37
C GLY A 302 -18.00 -7.61 -6.14
N GLN A 303 -17.83 -8.94 -6.24
CA GLN A 303 -18.92 -9.91 -6.04
C GLN A 303 -19.45 -9.93 -4.60
N ASN A 304 -18.61 -9.57 -3.67
CA ASN A 304 -19.01 -9.48 -2.28
C ASN A 304 -19.35 -8.01 -2.00
N GLU A 305 -20.64 -7.70 -1.95
CA GLU A 305 -21.14 -6.48 -1.30
C GLU A 305 -20.81 -6.55 0.19
N ARG A 306 -19.54 -6.79 0.50
CA ARG A 306 -19.10 -6.88 1.88
C ARG A 306 -19.17 -5.49 2.45
N LYS A 307 -19.88 -5.40 3.39
CA LYS A 307 -19.99 -4.55 4.54
C LYS A 307 -18.75 -3.66 4.73
N ILE A 308 -18.53 -2.73 3.79
CA ILE A 308 -17.59 -1.65 4.04
C ILE A 308 -18.20 -0.82 5.15
N ARG A 309 -17.66 -1.00 6.34
CA ARG A 309 -18.14 -0.33 7.53
C ARG A 309 -17.47 1.03 7.63
N LEU A 310 -18.26 2.09 7.70
CA LEU A 310 -17.80 3.40 8.13
C LEU A 310 -18.06 3.51 9.63
N ASP A 311 -17.01 3.36 10.42
CA ASP A 311 -17.05 3.64 11.85
C ASP A 311 -16.37 5.00 12.10
N ALA A 312 -17.16 6.03 12.35
CA ALA A 312 -16.69 7.40 12.52
C ALA A 312 -15.69 7.60 13.67
N GLY A 313 -15.61 6.67 14.59
CA GLY A 313 -14.69 6.77 15.72
C GLY A 313 -13.34 6.08 15.50
N LYS A 314 -13.26 5.18 14.50
CA LYS A 314 -12.10 4.30 14.30
C LYS A 314 -11.53 4.35 12.89
N ASP A 315 -12.31 4.80 11.90
CA ASP A 315 -11.98 4.74 10.49
C ASP A 315 -11.83 6.10 9.86
N ASN A 316 -10.68 6.65 10.09
CA ASN A 316 -10.35 7.97 9.58
C ASN A 316 -10.15 7.98 8.06
N PHE A 317 -9.97 6.81 7.42
CA PHE A 317 -9.68 6.72 5.99
C PHE A 317 -10.90 6.87 5.08
N ALA A 318 -12.09 6.58 5.55
CA ALA A 318 -13.31 6.84 4.80
C ALA A 318 -13.48 8.32 4.44
N CYS A 319 -13.01 9.21 5.32
CA CYS A 319 -12.98 10.65 5.07
C CYS A 319 -12.16 11.02 3.84
N PHE A 320 -11.09 10.27 3.54
CA PHE A 320 -10.28 10.52 2.36
C PHE A 320 -10.93 10.02 1.08
N ASN A 321 -11.72 8.94 1.15
CA ASN A 321 -12.36 8.36 -0.03
C ASN A 321 -13.58 9.16 -0.50
N PHE A 322 -14.20 9.94 0.38
CA PHE A 322 -15.28 10.86 0.02
C PHE A 322 -14.90 11.78 -1.13
N TRP A 323 -13.65 12.26 -1.17
CA TRP A 323 -13.16 13.11 -2.25
C TRP A 323 -13.19 12.44 -3.63
N MET A 324 -13.20 11.10 -3.66
CA MET A 324 -13.33 10.32 -4.89
C MET A 324 -14.79 10.01 -5.24
N ALA A 325 -15.69 10.06 -4.26
CA ALA A 325 -17.07 9.67 -4.44
C ALA A 325 -17.95 10.74 -5.08
N TYR A 326 -17.66 12.03 -4.87
CA TYR A 326 -18.44 13.09 -5.52
C TYR A 326 -18.18 13.13 -7.02
N GLN A 327 -19.21 13.45 -7.78
CA GLN A 327 -19.17 13.39 -9.24
C GLN A 327 -19.36 14.80 -9.81
N ARG A 328 -18.37 15.26 -10.55
CA ARG A 328 -18.40 16.52 -11.29
C ARG A 328 -17.86 16.28 -12.73
N ASN A 329 -16.66 16.82 -13.01
CA ASN A 329 -16.10 16.86 -14.35
C ASN A 329 -15.30 15.59 -14.69
N VAL A 330 -14.61 15.00 -13.70
CA VAL A 330 -13.72 13.85 -13.91
C VAL A 330 -14.33 12.59 -13.37
N LYS A 331 -14.60 11.62 -14.27
CA LYS A 331 -15.12 10.29 -13.96
C LYS A 331 -14.14 9.22 -14.47
N PRO A 332 -14.13 8.01 -13.86
CA PRO A 332 -13.40 6.90 -14.43
C PRO A 332 -13.84 6.60 -15.88
N LEU A 333 -12.90 6.15 -16.70
CA LEU A 333 -13.19 5.76 -18.08
C LEU A 333 -14.19 4.58 -18.10
N PRO A 334 -15.26 4.65 -18.89
CA PRO A 334 -16.34 3.65 -18.84
C PRO A 334 -15.87 2.23 -19.13
N TYR A 335 -14.90 2.05 -20.03
CA TYR A 335 -14.39 0.72 -20.41
C TYR A 335 -13.60 0.03 -19.28
N LEU A 336 -13.07 0.76 -18.27
CA LEU A 336 -12.35 0.15 -17.15
C LEU A 336 -13.24 -0.76 -16.32
N GLN A 337 -14.50 -0.40 -16.12
CA GLN A 337 -15.46 -1.26 -15.41
C GLN A 337 -15.76 -2.53 -16.21
N SER A 338 -15.93 -2.42 -17.50
CA SER A 338 -16.15 -3.56 -18.40
C SER A 338 -14.94 -4.50 -18.41
N LEU A 339 -13.72 -3.95 -18.42
CA LEU A 339 -12.49 -4.74 -18.30
C LEU A 339 -12.44 -5.51 -16.99
N ASN A 340 -12.78 -4.88 -15.86
CA ASN A 340 -12.81 -5.55 -14.57
C ASN A 340 -13.83 -6.69 -14.52
N ALA A 341 -15.05 -6.45 -15.04
CA ALA A 341 -16.10 -7.47 -15.09
C ALA A 341 -15.74 -8.62 -16.04
N GLY A 342 -14.97 -8.35 -17.08
CA GLY A 342 -14.55 -9.33 -18.10
C GLY A 342 -13.28 -10.12 -17.75
N LYS A 343 -12.63 -9.86 -16.63
CA LYS A 343 -11.43 -10.59 -16.23
C LYS A 343 -11.65 -12.08 -16.15
N GLN A 344 -10.78 -12.81 -16.79
CA GLN A 344 -10.74 -14.27 -16.75
C GLN A 344 -9.70 -14.75 -15.76
N TYR A 345 -9.98 -15.84 -15.06
CA TYR A 345 -9.06 -16.44 -14.09
C TYR A 345 -8.66 -17.86 -14.52
N PRO A 346 -7.43 -18.32 -14.35
CA PRO A 346 -6.33 -17.56 -13.74
C PRO A 346 -5.88 -16.38 -14.61
N TYR A 347 -5.39 -15.36 -13.95
CA TYR A 347 -4.88 -14.14 -14.57
C TYR A 347 -3.55 -13.74 -13.91
N HIS A 348 -2.65 -13.19 -14.68
CA HIS A 348 -1.42 -12.64 -14.13
C HIS A 348 -1.09 -11.28 -14.74
N PHE A 349 -0.34 -10.50 -13.99
CA PHE A 349 0.23 -9.25 -14.48
C PHE A 349 1.63 -9.04 -13.93
N GLU A 350 2.41 -8.28 -14.67
CA GLU A 350 3.70 -7.76 -14.26
C GLU A 350 3.61 -6.24 -14.14
N ALA A 351 4.34 -5.68 -13.17
CA ALA A 351 4.44 -4.25 -13.00
C ALA A 351 5.85 -3.84 -12.63
N LEU A 352 6.33 -2.77 -13.25
CA LEU A 352 7.62 -2.16 -13.01
C LEU A 352 7.43 -0.85 -12.25
N ARG A 353 8.30 -0.63 -11.29
CA ARG A 353 8.49 0.67 -10.66
C ARG A 353 9.97 1.03 -10.72
N ILE A 354 10.25 2.20 -11.28
CA ILE A 354 11.61 2.69 -11.47
C ILE A 354 11.91 3.75 -10.41
N ASN A 355 13.11 3.69 -9.88
CA ASN A 355 13.72 4.72 -9.07
C ASN A 355 15.13 5.01 -9.61
N ASP A 356 15.76 6.11 -9.22
CA ASP A 356 17.03 6.57 -9.79
C ASP A 356 18.12 5.49 -9.85
N ASP A 357 18.19 4.63 -8.82
CA ASP A 357 19.29 3.67 -8.63
C ASP A 357 18.88 2.21 -8.87
N HIS A 358 17.58 1.92 -8.89
CA HIS A 358 17.07 0.56 -8.89
C HIS A 358 15.67 0.51 -9.48
N PHE A 359 15.25 -0.71 -9.75
CA PHE A 359 13.89 -1.02 -10.17
C PHE A 359 13.30 -2.14 -9.31
N CYS A 360 11.99 -2.16 -9.27
CA CYS A 360 11.22 -3.16 -8.57
C CYS A 360 10.30 -3.85 -9.58
N CYS A 361 10.57 -5.13 -9.81
CA CYS A 361 9.75 -5.98 -10.65
C CYS A 361 8.73 -6.72 -9.80
N ARG A 362 7.48 -6.66 -10.17
CA ARG A 362 6.40 -7.39 -9.52
C ARG A 362 5.78 -8.36 -10.49
N TYR A 363 5.50 -9.54 -9.99
CA TYR A 363 4.69 -10.55 -10.64
C TYR A 363 3.53 -10.90 -9.72
N THR A 364 2.31 -10.91 -10.25
CA THR A 364 1.12 -11.29 -9.51
C THR A 364 0.31 -12.30 -10.29
N TYR A 365 0.07 -13.43 -9.68
CA TYR A 365 -0.88 -14.43 -10.14
C TYR A 365 -2.18 -14.27 -9.35
N GLN A 366 -3.29 -14.25 -10.06
CA GLN A 366 -4.62 -14.19 -9.48
C GLN A 366 -5.42 -15.40 -9.90
N SER A 367 -5.88 -16.13 -8.92
CA SER A 367 -6.92 -17.12 -9.05
C SER A 367 -8.28 -16.49 -8.69
N LYS A 368 -9.37 -17.20 -8.89
CA LYS A 368 -10.69 -16.70 -8.50
C LYS A 368 -10.78 -16.35 -7.02
N ASN A 369 -10.12 -17.12 -6.15
CA ASN A 369 -10.26 -17.02 -4.72
C ASN A 369 -9.05 -16.46 -3.98
N TYR A 370 -7.94 -16.21 -4.67
CA TYR A 370 -6.72 -15.69 -4.07
C TYR A 370 -5.82 -14.96 -5.06
N GLY A 371 -4.86 -14.22 -4.52
CA GLY A 371 -3.76 -13.62 -5.28
C GLY A 371 -2.42 -13.91 -4.61
N LEU A 372 -1.45 -14.32 -5.41
CA LEU A 372 -0.06 -14.52 -5.02
C LEU A 372 0.81 -13.50 -5.73
N SER A 373 1.39 -12.60 -4.97
CA SER A 373 2.24 -11.53 -5.48
C SER A 373 3.67 -11.71 -4.99
N THR A 374 4.61 -11.59 -5.90
CA THR A 374 6.04 -11.58 -5.60
C THR A 374 6.70 -10.34 -6.16
N GLN A 375 7.73 -9.86 -5.49
CA GLN A 375 8.48 -8.70 -5.89
C GLN A 375 9.97 -8.96 -5.75
N THR A 376 10.71 -8.53 -6.76
CA THR A 376 12.17 -8.52 -6.76
C THR A 376 12.65 -7.09 -6.90
N ILE A 377 13.61 -6.70 -6.08
CA ILE A 377 14.23 -5.38 -6.11
C ILE A 377 15.66 -5.56 -6.60
N GLU A 378 16.00 -4.88 -7.70
CA GLU A 378 17.29 -4.97 -8.36
C GLU A 378 17.90 -3.59 -8.63
N ALA A 379 19.21 -3.52 -8.65
CA ALA A 379 19.95 -2.31 -8.99
C ALA A 379 20.21 -2.22 -10.49
N PHE A 380 20.20 -1.00 -11.02
CA PHE A 380 20.63 -0.74 -12.39
C PHE A 380 22.14 -0.83 -12.60
N SER A 381 22.92 -0.68 -11.54
CA SER A 381 24.38 -0.68 -11.61
C SER A 381 25.04 -1.07 -10.28
N ASN A 382 26.31 -1.44 -10.31
CA ASN A 382 27.14 -1.82 -9.16
C ASN A 382 27.31 -0.70 -8.08
N LYS A 383 26.47 0.33 -8.06
CA LYS A 383 26.61 1.51 -7.22
C LYS A 383 25.81 1.46 -5.91
N LEU A 384 25.31 0.31 -5.51
CA LEU A 384 24.55 0.22 -4.26
C LEU A 384 25.41 0.19 -2.99
N LYS A 385 26.71 0.29 -3.10
CA LYS A 385 27.60 0.40 -1.93
C LYS A 385 27.26 1.69 -1.17
N GLY A 386 26.67 1.54 0.00
CA GLY A 386 26.15 2.66 0.79
C GLY A 386 24.70 3.07 0.47
N PHE A 387 23.97 2.25 -0.28
CA PHE A 387 22.59 2.49 -0.63
C PHE A 387 21.72 2.64 0.63
N GLN A 388 21.19 3.82 0.82
CA GLN A 388 20.10 4.01 1.74
C GLN A 388 18.81 3.62 1.02
N TYR A 389 18.32 2.46 1.33
CA TYR A 389 17.04 1.97 0.92
C TYR A 389 15.98 3.06 1.08
N THR A 390 15.36 3.49 0.00
CA THR A 390 14.32 4.50 0.10
C THR A 390 13.14 3.97 0.92
N TYR A 391 12.43 4.84 1.60
CA TYR A 391 11.24 4.50 2.39
C TYR A 391 10.28 3.55 1.65
N ALA A 392 10.08 3.80 0.35
CA ALA A 392 9.15 3.05 -0.46
C ALA A 392 9.48 1.55 -0.55
N PHE A 393 10.76 1.17 -0.44
CA PHE A 393 11.19 -0.23 -0.54
C PHE A 393 11.35 -0.89 0.82
N LYS A 394 11.88 -0.20 1.81
CA LYS A 394 12.01 -0.72 3.18
C LYS A 394 10.67 -1.20 3.76
N GLU A 395 9.59 -0.59 3.31
CA GLU A 395 8.25 -0.88 3.77
C GLU A 395 7.48 -1.80 2.81
N THR A 396 8.14 -2.44 1.86
CA THR A 396 7.52 -3.32 0.86
C THR A 396 7.67 -4.78 1.27
N LYS A 397 6.75 -5.64 0.83
CA LYS A 397 6.81 -7.10 1.03
C LYS A 397 7.19 -7.78 -0.27
N ASN A 398 8.21 -8.64 -0.23
CA ASN A 398 8.63 -9.40 -1.42
C ASN A 398 7.73 -10.60 -1.71
N LEU A 399 7.04 -11.12 -0.71
CA LEU A 399 5.97 -12.12 -0.85
C LEU A 399 4.68 -11.58 -0.22
N HIS A 400 3.57 -11.70 -0.93
CA HIS A 400 2.25 -11.40 -0.40
C HIS A 400 1.22 -12.35 -1.00
N LEU A 401 0.59 -13.15 -0.16
CA LEU A 401 -0.53 -14.03 -0.51
C LEU A 401 -1.78 -13.53 0.21
N VAL A 402 -2.85 -13.32 -0.53
CA VAL A 402 -4.16 -12.90 -0.01
C VAL A 402 -5.26 -13.81 -0.55
N TRP A 403 -6.32 -14.01 0.21
CA TRP A 403 -7.43 -14.87 -0.20
C TRP A 403 -8.79 -14.32 0.19
N GLN A 404 -9.83 -14.80 -0.49
CA GLN A 404 -11.23 -14.45 -0.19
C GLN A 404 -11.59 -14.94 1.22
N SER A 405 -11.93 -13.99 2.08
CA SER A 405 -12.31 -14.23 3.48
C SER A 405 -13.29 -13.16 3.94
N ASP A 406 -14.06 -13.43 4.97
CA ASP A 406 -14.87 -12.42 5.65
C ASP A 406 -14.04 -11.47 6.51
N LEU A 407 -12.76 -11.80 6.69
CA LEU A 407 -11.81 -11.07 7.50
C LEU A 407 -10.88 -10.24 6.64
N SER A 408 -10.63 -9.02 7.06
CA SER A 408 -9.68 -8.10 6.43
C SER A 408 -8.24 -8.59 6.46
N GLU A 409 -7.92 -9.53 7.33
CA GLU A 409 -6.55 -9.95 7.67
C GLU A 409 -6.13 -11.25 6.98
N ALA A 410 -6.85 -11.67 5.93
CA ALA A 410 -6.62 -12.93 5.24
C ALA A 410 -5.36 -12.86 4.35
N SER A 411 -4.20 -12.92 4.94
CA SER A 411 -2.92 -12.78 4.23
C SER A 411 -1.76 -13.57 4.85
N VAL A 412 -0.76 -13.85 4.02
CA VAL A 412 0.58 -14.30 4.40
C VAL A 412 1.60 -13.42 3.69
N PHE A 413 2.67 -13.06 4.36
CA PHE A 413 3.78 -12.33 3.77
C PHE A 413 5.12 -12.77 4.37
N SER A 414 6.21 -12.56 3.67
CA SER A 414 7.55 -12.77 4.20
C SER A 414 8.17 -11.48 4.69
N VAL A 415 9.04 -11.60 5.66
CA VAL A 415 9.88 -10.52 6.15
C VAL A 415 11.29 -11.03 6.37
N CYS A 416 12.25 -10.44 5.68
CA CYS A 416 13.65 -10.62 5.95
C CYS A 416 14.15 -9.36 6.65
N HIS A 417 14.14 -9.38 7.97
CA HIS A 417 14.40 -8.21 8.82
C HIS A 417 15.82 -8.21 9.34
N ASP A 418 16.40 -7.04 9.50
CA ASP A 418 17.77 -6.89 10.02
C ASP A 418 17.85 -6.99 11.56
N ASN A 419 16.82 -6.62 12.30
CA ASN A 419 16.73 -6.85 13.74
C ASN A 419 15.33 -6.58 14.28
N PRO A 420 14.58 -7.59 14.72
CA PRO A 420 13.27 -7.42 15.34
C PRO A 420 13.31 -6.78 16.74
N GLU A 421 14.45 -6.83 17.43
CA GLU A 421 14.62 -6.26 18.77
C GLU A 421 15.21 -4.86 18.77
N ARG A 422 15.84 -4.46 17.66
CA ARG A 422 16.35 -3.10 17.48
C ARG A 422 15.60 -2.43 16.35
N PRO A 423 14.70 -1.55 16.70
CA PRO A 423 14.15 -0.64 15.74
C PRO A 423 15.29 0.22 15.20
N GLN A 424 15.52 0.11 13.93
CA GLN A 424 16.38 0.98 13.17
C GLN A 424 15.94 2.44 13.29
N SER A 425 16.49 3.32 12.47
CA SER A 425 16.07 4.72 12.38
C SER A 425 14.56 4.94 12.16
N TYR A 426 13.83 3.87 11.92
CA TYR A 426 12.38 3.73 12.03
C TYR A 426 11.93 3.31 13.43
N GLN A 427 12.43 3.95 14.44
CA GLN A 427 12.06 3.63 15.84
C GLN A 427 10.56 3.68 16.09
N THR A 428 9.88 4.55 15.39
CA THR A 428 8.42 4.63 15.40
C THR A 428 7.73 3.46 14.74
N VAL A 429 8.48 2.71 14.00
CA VAL A 429 8.08 1.55 13.24
C VAL A 429 8.34 0.26 14.01
N SER A 430 9.21 0.30 15.00
CA SER A 430 9.57 -0.85 15.82
C SER A 430 8.43 -1.46 16.59
N ASN A 431 7.44 -0.66 16.91
CA ASN A 431 6.21 -1.14 17.53
C ASN A 431 5.23 -1.71 16.49
N LYS A 432 5.63 -1.76 15.24
CA LYS A 432 4.81 -2.17 14.11
C LYS A 432 5.52 -3.28 13.37
N PRO A 433 5.33 -4.50 13.79
CA PRO A 433 5.96 -5.67 13.19
C PRO A 433 5.50 -5.84 11.73
N GLY A 434 6.22 -6.64 11.02
CA GLY A 434 6.00 -6.81 9.61
C GLY A 434 6.61 -5.69 8.75
N TYR A 435 7.41 -4.83 9.33
CA TYR A 435 8.29 -3.94 8.62
C TYR A 435 9.55 -4.63 8.18
N GLY A 436 10.00 -4.20 7.05
CA GLY A 436 11.30 -4.56 6.58
C GLY A 436 11.24 -5.69 5.56
N GLU A 437 11.68 -5.35 4.42
CA GLU A 437 12.35 -6.19 3.48
C GLU A 437 13.70 -5.55 3.24
N ASN A 438 14.67 -6.33 2.81
CA ASN A 438 15.99 -5.84 2.48
C ASN A 438 16.38 -6.24 1.06
N PRO A 439 17.38 -5.59 0.45
CA PRO A 439 17.78 -5.86 -0.91
C PRO A 439 18.48 -7.24 -1.09
N TYR A 440 18.77 -7.92 -0.01
CA TYR A 440 19.42 -9.23 -0.03
C TYR A 440 18.43 -10.42 -0.03
N HIS A 441 17.16 -10.14 -0.26
CA HIS A 441 16.11 -11.15 -0.40
C HIS A 441 15.61 -11.18 -1.84
N ARG A 442 15.84 -12.31 -2.54
CA ARG A 442 15.41 -12.56 -3.91
C ARG A 442 14.23 -13.50 -3.93
N VAL A 443 13.26 -13.20 -4.77
CA VAL A 443 12.01 -13.96 -4.85
C VAL A 443 11.66 -14.21 -6.32
N LEU A 444 11.26 -15.44 -6.62
CA LEU A 444 10.70 -15.82 -7.92
C LEU A 444 9.28 -16.35 -7.70
N GLY A 445 8.31 -15.71 -8.29
CA GLY A 445 6.93 -16.20 -8.41
C GLY A 445 6.67 -16.74 -9.80
N TYR A 446 5.99 -17.85 -9.86
CA TYR A 446 5.49 -18.42 -11.10
C TYR A 446 4.17 -19.12 -10.85
N GLU A 447 3.10 -18.60 -11.46
CA GLU A 447 1.72 -19.08 -11.26
C GLU A 447 1.39 -19.27 -9.77
N ARG A 448 1.19 -20.51 -9.36
CA ARG A 448 0.72 -20.89 -8.03
C ARG A 448 1.81 -21.07 -6.99
N SER A 449 3.06 -20.90 -7.40
CA SER A 449 4.22 -21.21 -6.57
C SER A 449 5.14 -20.01 -6.46
N ALA A 450 5.83 -19.90 -5.34
CA ALA A 450 6.89 -18.93 -5.16
C ALA A 450 8.05 -19.54 -4.39
N ILE A 451 9.25 -19.09 -4.71
CA ILE A 451 10.48 -19.44 -4.01
C ILE A 451 11.26 -18.19 -3.64
N GLY A 452 11.99 -18.25 -2.54
CA GLY A 452 12.86 -17.17 -2.13
C GLY A 452 14.19 -17.64 -1.61
N VAL A 453 15.22 -16.83 -1.82
CA VAL A 453 16.55 -17.03 -1.24
C VAL A 453 17.05 -15.67 -0.72
N TYR A 454 17.67 -15.69 0.44
CA TYR A 454 18.33 -14.52 1.01
C TYR A 454 19.74 -14.83 1.47
N ASN A 455 20.61 -13.85 1.34
CA ASN A 455 22.00 -13.92 1.81
C ASN A 455 22.46 -12.53 2.20
N VAL A 456 22.15 -12.14 3.44
CA VAL A 456 22.35 -10.79 3.91
C VAL A 456 23.83 -10.53 4.22
N ALA A 457 24.40 -9.45 3.66
CA ALA A 457 25.80 -9.09 3.86
C ALA A 457 26.11 -8.81 5.33
N GLU A 458 27.32 -9.15 5.74
CA GLU A 458 27.75 -9.03 7.13
C GLU A 458 27.82 -7.59 7.61
N ASP A 459 28.18 -6.68 6.74
CA ASP A 459 28.31 -5.25 6.98
C ASP A 459 27.06 -4.44 6.64
N TYR A 460 25.97 -5.12 6.26
CA TYR A 460 24.73 -4.44 5.96
C TYR A 460 24.21 -3.68 7.18
N MET A 461 24.16 -2.35 7.05
CA MET A 461 23.62 -1.40 8.04
C MET A 461 24.38 -1.24 9.37
N ASP A 462 25.69 -1.27 9.40
CA ASP A 462 26.56 -0.85 10.52
C ASP A 462 26.19 -1.33 11.94
N GLN A 463 25.31 -2.31 12.08
CA GLN A 463 24.86 -2.79 13.39
C GLN A 463 24.97 -4.31 13.50
N PRO A 464 25.22 -4.83 14.68
CA PRO A 464 25.27 -6.26 14.86
C PRO A 464 23.88 -6.87 14.60
N LYS A 465 23.56 -7.35 13.41
CA LYS A 465 23.85 -8.66 13.04
C LYS A 465 22.80 -9.63 13.52
N PHE A 466 21.54 -9.20 13.42
CA PHE A 466 20.44 -10.06 13.70
C PHE A 466 19.54 -10.08 12.47
N TYR A 467 19.63 -11.15 11.70
CA TYR A 467 18.80 -11.35 10.53
C TYR A 467 17.83 -12.48 10.84
N GLN A 468 16.58 -12.19 10.79
CA GLN A 468 15.57 -13.20 11.02
C GLN A 468 14.55 -13.19 9.89
N MET A 469 14.37 -14.33 9.27
CA MET A 469 13.20 -14.53 8.44
C MET A 469 12.05 -14.98 9.32
N TYR A 470 10.93 -14.30 9.22
CA TYR A 470 9.69 -14.75 9.80
C TYR A 470 8.53 -14.55 8.81
N VAL A 471 7.56 -15.41 8.92
CA VAL A 471 6.39 -15.42 8.05
C VAL A 471 5.14 -15.41 8.91
N PRO A 472 4.45 -14.29 9.01
CA PRO A 472 3.20 -14.21 9.74
C PRO A 472 2.05 -14.80 8.91
N PHE A 473 1.22 -15.60 9.58
CA PHE A 473 0.03 -16.20 9.03
C PHE A 473 -1.18 -15.72 9.83
N THR A 474 -2.16 -15.17 9.16
CA THR A 474 -3.37 -14.67 9.80
C THR A 474 -4.14 -15.79 10.49
N ARG A 475 -4.27 -15.72 11.81
CA ARG A 475 -4.95 -16.75 12.61
C ARG A 475 -6.41 -16.95 12.21
N LYS A 476 -7.16 -15.87 12.11
CA LYS A 476 -8.60 -15.89 11.84
C LYS A 476 -8.93 -16.32 10.43
N GLY A 477 -8.06 -16.03 9.47
CA GLY A 477 -8.25 -16.40 8.07
C GLY A 477 -7.91 -17.86 7.76
N ILE A 478 -7.36 -18.61 8.72
CA ILE A 478 -6.99 -20.02 8.57
C ILE A 478 -8.01 -20.86 9.33
N LYS A 479 -8.73 -21.73 8.61
CA LYS A 479 -9.76 -22.60 9.19
C LYS A 479 -9.16 -23.83 9.85
N THR A 480 -8.20 -24.48 9.19
CA THR A 480 -7.42 -25.57 9.76
C THR A 480 -5.99 -25.56 9.23
N LYS A 481 -5.07 -26.17 9.98
CA LYS A 481 -3.65 -26.25 9.61
C LYS A 481 -3.03 -27.57 10.02
N MET A 482 -1.98 -27.96 9.32
CA MET A 482 -1.23 -29.18 9.56
C MET A 482 0.26 -28.88 9.45
N ILE A 483 1.07 -29.47 10.35
CA ILE A 483 2.53 -29.44 10.24
C ILE A 483 2.98 -30.87 9.98
N ARG A 484 3.78 -31.07 8.92
CA ARG A 484 4.29 -32.40 8.52
C ARG A 484 5.69 -32.32 7.95
N GLU A 485 6.46 -33.37 8.23
CA GLU A 485 7.68 -33.68 7.49
C GLU A 485 7.32 -34.33 6.15
N ILE A 486 7.75 -33.71 5.05
CA ILE A 486 7.55 -34.19 3.69
C ILE A 486 8.85 -33.97 2.92
N ASN A 487 9.39 -35.04 2.35
CA ASN A 487 10.64 -35.04 1.55
C ASN A 487 11.83 -34.36 2.25
N GLY A 488 11.97 -34.61 3.57
CA GLY A 488 13.06 -34.05 4.38
C GLY A 488 12.88 -32.57 4.78
N MET A 489 11.75 -31.99 4.48
CA MET A 489 11.40 -30.62 4.93
C MET A 489 10.17 -30.64 5.83
N ARG A 490 10.15 -29.73 6.76
CA ARG A 490 9.01 -29.47 7.62
C ARG A 490 8.09 -28.42 7.00
N TRP A 491 6.88 -28.84 6.66
CA TRP A 491 5.87 -28.02 6.02
C TRP A 491 4.80 -27.57 6.99
N VAL A 492 4.34 -26.33 6.85
CA VAL A 492 3.06 -25.87 7.39
C VAL A 492 2.06 -25.75 6.25
N LEU A 493 0.97 -26.51 6.34
CA LEU A 493 -0.12 -26.52 5.37
C LEU A 493 -1.35 -25.87 6.02
N CYS A 494 -2.02 -25.01 5.29
CA CYS A 494 -3.17 -24.24 5.78
C CYS A 494 -4.35 -24.33 4.80
N HIS A 495 -5.53 -24.46 5.36
CA HIS A 495 -6.79 -24.40 4.65
C HIS A 495 -7.57 -23.15 5.09
N THR A 496 -8.00 -22.33 4.15
CA THR A 496 -8.65 -21.05 4.42
C THR A 496 -10.17 -21.08 4.27
N GLY A 497 -10.73 -22.18 3.80
CA GLY A 497 -12.12 -22.29 3.37
C GLY A 497 -12.35 -21.98 1.89
N SER A 498 -11.48 -21.18 1.28
CA SER A 498 -11.55 -20.82 -0.14
C SER A 498 -10.37 -21.32 -0.98
N MET A 499 -9.23 -21.56 -0.34
CA MET A 499 -8.03 -22.07 -0.97
C MET A 499 -7.16 -22.82 0.06
N MET A 500 -6.11 -23.51 -0.41
CA MET A 500 -5.07 -24.08 0.44
C MET A 500 -3.71 -23.55 0.04
N PHE A 501 -2.81 -23.45 1.02
CA PHE A 501 -1.40 -23.15 0.77
C PHE A 501 -0.49 -23.97 1.70
N ALA A 502 0.76 -24.13 1.28
CA ALA A 502 1.78 -24.80 2.04
C ALA A 502 3.09 -24.02 1.95
N PHE A 503 3.75 -23.85 3.08
CA PHE A 503 5.03 -23.14 3.18
C PHE A 503 6.06 -24.04 3.86
N ALA A 504 7.30 -24.02 3.34
CA ALA A 504 8.43 -24.71 3.94
C ALA A 504 9.73 -23.90 3.77
N THR A 505 10.67 -24.18 4.66
CA THR A 505 12.06 -23.75 4.57
C THR A 505 12.95 -24.93 4.98
N PRO A 506 14.12 -25.12 4.37
CA PRO A 506 15.06 -26.17 4.78
C PRO A 506 15.69 -25.89 6.15
N GLU A 507 15.66 -24.65 6.61
CA GLU A 507 16.16 -24.25 7.92
C GLU A 507 15.21 -24.70 9.03
N ASP A 508 15.75 -24.91 10.24
CA ASP A 508 14.93 -25.28 11.42
C ASP A 508 14.13 -24.05 11.91
N TRP A 509 12.87 -24.28 12.22
CA TRP A 509 11.95 -23.21 12.57
C TRP A 509 10.91 -23.61 13.63
N ASP A 510 10.41 -22.59 14.31
CA ASP A 510 9.24 -22.67 15.17
C ASP A 510 8.03 -22.03 14.52
N PHE A 511 6.85 -22.61 14.78
CA PHE A 511 5.58 -22.08 14.32
C PHE A 511 4.60 -22.05 15.47
N GLY A 512 4.15 -20.88 15.81
CA GLY A 512 3.24 -20.72 16.91
C GLY A 512 2.62 -19.34 16.98
N LEU A 513 1.61 -19.22 17.84
CA LEU A 513 1.00 -17.95 18.17
C LEU A 513 2.03 -17.16 18.99
N GLN A 514 2.47 -16.04 18.47
CA GLN A 514 3.35 -15.13 19.20
C GLN A 514 2.59 -13.82 19.48
N ASP A 515 1.90 -13.80 20.61
CA ASP A 515 1.24 -12.58 21.05
C ASP A 515 2.28 -11.52 21.39
N ASN A 516 2.24 -10.42 20.67
CA ASN A 516 2.96 -9.17 20.92
C ASN A 516 4.48 -9.16 20.87
N LYS A 517 5.20 -10.26 20.64
CA LYS A 517 6.67 -10.18 20.56
C LYS A 517 7.14 -9.20 19.47
N TYR A 518 6.32 -9.09 18.42
CA TYR A 518 6.56 -8.16 17.29
C TYR A 518 5.37 -7.20 17.08
N GLY A 519 4.45 -7.07 18.10
CA GLY A 519 3.22 -6.28 18.01
C GLY A 519 2.21 -6.82 16.99
N ILE A 520 2.40 -8.03 16.43
CA ILE A 520 1.43 -8.72 15.57
C ILE A 520 0.53 -9.55 16.47
N LYS A 521 -0.66 -9.05 16.69
CA LYS A 521 -1.69 -9.81 17.41
C LYS A 521 -2.36 -10.79 16.47
N ASP A 522 -2.80 -11.93 17.01
CA ASP A 522 -3.63 -12.91 16.30
C ASP A 522 -2.99 -13.52 15.05
N HIS A 523 -1.66 -13.59 14.98
CA HIS A 523 -0.97 -14.27 13.89
C HIS A 523 -0.17 -15.48 14.41
N HIS A 524 -0.17 -16.55 13.63
CA HIS A 524 0.85 -17.58 13.74
C HIS A 524 2.09 -17.09 13.02
N ILE A 525 3.23 -17.20 13.64
CA ILE A 525 4.50 -16.78 13.06
C ILE A 525 5.40 -17.98 12.91
N LEU A 526 5.93 -18.17 11.70
CA LEU A 526 7.06 -19.04 11.45
C LEU A 526 8.33 -18.23 11.66
N THR A 527 9.17 -18.68 12.55
CA THR A 527 10.41 -18.01 12.93
C THR A 527 11.56 -19.00 12.87
N LEU A 528 12.67 -18.62 12.22
CA LEU A 528 13.87 -19.45 12.22
C LEU A 528 14.43 -19.54 13.65
N LYS A 529 14.88 -20.73 14.04
CA LYS A 529 15.48 -20.95 15.36
C LYS A 529 16.85 -20.32 15.49
N ASP A 530 17.66 -20.39 14.44
CA ASP A 530 18.93 -19.68 14.40
C ASP A 530 18.69 -18.21 14.01
N VAL A 531 18.60 -17.36 15.00
CA VAL A 531 18.37 -15.93 14.85
C VAL A 531 19.54 -15.16 14.21
N ASN A 532 20.72 -15.78 14.14
CA ASN A 532 21.91 -15.19 13.53
C ASN A 532 22.13 -15.64 12.10
N ARG A 533 21.25 -16.51 11.59
CA ARG A 533 21.36 -17.03 10.25
C ARG A 533 21.05 -15.95 9.21
N ARG A 534 22.09 -15.53 8.50
CA ARG A 534 22.00 -14.50 7.45
C ARG A 534 21.61 -15.05 6.09
N ARG A 535 21.61 -16.39 5.93
CA ARG A 535 21.32 -17.10 4.69
C ARG A 535 20.18 -18.08 4.90
N GLY A 536 19.31 -18.16 3.91
CA GLY A 536 18.21 -19.09 3.93
C GLY A 536 17.41 -19.09 2.65
N SER A 537 16.48 -20.03 2.56
CA SER A 537 15.54 -20.14 1.45
C SER A 537 14.17 -20.60 1.93
N TRP A 538 13.18 -20.41 1.08
CA TRP A 538 11.82 -20.86 1.36
C TRP A 538 11.07 -21.17 0.06
N VAL A 539 10.01 -21.95 0.20
CA VAL A 539 9.11 -22.32 -0.89
C VAL A 539 7.66 -22.19 -0.44
N LEU A 540 6.80 -21.79 -1.36
CA LEU A 540 5.35 -21.66 -1.16
C LEU A 540 4.60 -22.30 -2.32
N GLU A 541 3.63 -23.15 -1.97
CA GLU A 541 2.64 -23.71 -2.88
C GLU A 541 1.24 -23.19 -2.54
N THR A 542 0.46 -22.88 -3.57
CA THR A 542 -0.94 -22.49 -3.42
C THR A 542 -1.83 -23.29 -4.35
N THR A 543 -3.08 -23.51 -3.95
CA THR A 543 -4.05 -24.20 -4.80
C THR A 543 -5.48 -23.79 -4.47
N GLU A 544 -6.33 -23.79 -5.49
CA GLU A 544 -7.79 -23.77 -5.32
C GLU A 544 -8.26 -25.10 -4.73
N ILE A 545 -9.41 -25.08 -4.06
CA ILE A 545 -10.12 -26.29 -3.65
C ILE A 545 -10.85 -26.84 -4.87
N THR A 546 -10.12 -27.60 -5.67
CA THR A 546 -10.65 -28.27 -6.87
C THR A 546 -11.34 -29.58 -6.50
N GLU A 547 -12.07 -30.19 -7.41
CA GLU A 547 -12.71 -31.51 -7.24
C GLU A 547 -11.68 -32.59 -6.83
N ARG A 548 -10.40 -32.44 -7.20
CA ARG A 548 -9.32 -33.33 -6.79
C ARG A 548 -9.10 -33.34 -5.26
N TYR A 549 -9.20 -32.20 -4.63
CA TYR A 549 -8.94 -32.04 -3.18
C TYR A 549 -10.20 -32.15 -2.36
N LYS A 550 -11.31 -31.72 -2.90
CA LYS A 550 -12.59 -31.63 -2.21
C LYS A 550 -12.96 -32.93 -1.52
N ASP A 551 -13.39 -32.81 -0.29
CA ASP A 551 -13.96 -33.92 0.46
C ASP A 551 -15.47 -33.92 0.35
N ALA A 552 -16.07 -35.11 0.19
CA ALA A 552 -17.53 -35.24 0.02
C ALA A 552 -18.34 -34.81 1.26
N GLN A 553 -17.72 -34.89 2.43
CA GLN A 553 -18.30 -34.49 3.71
C GLN A 553 -17.88 -33.09 4.13
N GLY A 554 -17.00 -32.43 3.34
CA GLY A 554 -16.45 -31.09 3.68
C GLY A 554 -15.38 -31.13 4.76
N ASP A 555 -14.71 -32.26 4.97
CA ASP A 555 -13.60 -32.40 5.92
C ASP A 555 -12.33 -31.71 5.37
N MET A 556 -12.06 -30.52 5.88
CA MET A 556 -10.90 -29.72 5.49
C MET A 556 -9.58 -30.37 5.85
N ASP A 557 -9.52 -31.21 6.88
CA ASP A 557 -8.30 -31.95 7.23
C ASP A 557 -8.04 -33.08 6.22
N ALA A 558 -9.10 -33.72 5.70
CA ALA A 558 -8.98 -34.67 4.61
C ALA A 558 -8.50 -33.98 3.33
N GLU A 559 -8.99 -32.81 3.03
CA GLU A 559 -8.55 -31.99 1.88
C GLU A 559 -7.05 -31.59 2.01
N LEU A 560 -6.62 -31.15 3.19
CA LEU A 560 -5.20 -30.89 3.47
C LEU A 560 -4.32 -32.15 3.35
N LYS A 561 -4.82 -33.32 3.76
CA LYS A 561 -4.08 -34.59 3.58
C LYS A 561 -3.87 -34.94 2.11
N LYS A 562 -4.86 -34.71 1.26
CA LYS A 562 -4.72 -34.90 -0.20
C LYS A 562 -3.69 -33.92 -0.77
N PHE A 563 -3.73 -32.66 -0.38
CA PHE A 563 -2.75 -31.65 -0.78
C PHE A 563 -1.34 -32.00 -0.32
N ALA A 564 -1.17 -32.43 0.92
CA ALA A 564 0.10 -32.93 1.44
C ALA A 564 0.61 -34.15 0.66
N GLY A 565 -0.29 -35.05 0.21
CA GLY A 565 0.04 -36.17 -0.64
C GLY A 565 0.58 -35.75 -2.01
N ASP A 566 0.02 -34.71 -2.62
CA ASP A 566 0.54 -34.16 -3.87
C ASP A 566 1.93 -33.51 -3.69
N ILE A 567 2.13 -32.79 -2.59
CA ILE A 567 3.45 -32.26 -2.25
C ILE A 567 4.46 -33.39 -2.11
N ALA A 568 4.11 -34.43 -1.36
CA ALA A 568 5.00 -35.58 -1.16
C ALA A 568 5.38 -36.30 -2.46
N ALA A 569 4.43 -36.40 -3.39
CA ALA A 569 4.64 -37.13 -4.64
C ALA A 569 5.40 -36.32 -5.70
N LYS A 570 5.28 -35.00 -5.72
CA LYS A 570 5.72 -34.19 -6.87
C LYS A 570 6.77 -33.15 -6.52
N VAL A 571 6.72 -32.58 -5.32
CA VAL A 571 7.59 -31.48 -4.95
C VAL A 571 9.01 -31.96 -4.63
N LYS A 572 10.01 -31.24 -5.16
CA LYS A 572 11.42 -31.44 -4.86
C LYS A 572 12.12 -30.11 -4.66
N LEU A 573 12.88 -29.99 -3.58
CA LEU A 573 13.79 -28.87 -3.38
C LEU A 573 15.22 -29.38 -3.42
N GLN A 574 16.07 -28.71 -4.19
CA GLN A 574 17.49 -28.95 -4.26
C GLN A 574 18.23 -27.65 -3.97
N LEU A 575 19.16 -27.72 -3.03
CA LEU A 575 20.09 -26.64 -2.73
C LEU A 575 21.38 -26.87 -3.52
N SER A 576 22.07 -25.78 -3.92
CA SER A 576 23.40 -25.91 -4.53
C SER A 576 24.36 -26.62 -3.56
N ALA A 577 25.36 -27.34 -4.09
CA ALA A 577 26.32 -28.11 -3.27
C ALA A 577 27.10 -27.20 -2.29
N ASP A 578 27.30 -25.94 -2.66
CA ASP A 578 27.98 -24.91 -1.89
C ASP A 578 27.03 -23.93 -1.19
N TYR A 579 25.75 -24.29 -1.06
CA TYR A 579 24.70 -23.41 -0.55
C TYR A 579 25.06 -22.70 0.77
N GLU A 580 25.71 -23.42 1.68
CA GLU A 580 26.08 -22.88 3.01
C GLU A 580 27.30 -21.94 2.99
N THR A 581 28.10 -21.99 1.93
CA THR A 581 29.39 -21.26 1.85
C THR A 581 29.47 -20.25 0.72
N SER A 582 28.66 -20.41 -0.33
CA SER A 582 28.69 -19.56 -1.52
C SER A 582 28.14 -18.16 -1.25
N ASP A 583 28.74 -17.14 -1.86
CA ASP A 583 28.17 -15.79 -1.90
C ASP A 583 26.95 -15.72 -2.84
N THR A 584 26.78 -16.71 -3.68
CA THR A 584 25.68 -16.84 -4.65
C THR A 584 24.93 -18.16 -4.50
N PRO A 585 24.33 -18.44 -3.31
CA PRO A 585 23.58 -19.66 -3.10
C PRO A 585 22.43 -19.78 -4.10
N SER A 586 22.15 -21.01 -4.54
CA SER A 586 21.06 -21.26 -5.47
C SER A 586 20.16 -22.40 -5.01
N ILE A 587 18.90 -22.30 -5.44
CA ILE A 587 17.88 -23.32 -5.20
C ILE A 587 17.18 -23.70 -6.49
N SER A 588 16.81 -24.97 -6.62
CA SER A 588 15.96 -25.50 -7.68
C SER A 588 14.76 -26.18 -7.05
N TYR A 589 13.58 -25.79 -7.47
CA TYR A 589 12.32 -26.22 -6.89
C TYR A 589 11.37 -26.73 -7.96
N THR A 590 11.00 -28.02 -7.87
CA THR A 590 9.93 -28.59 -8.70
C THR A 590 8.60 -28.44 -7.95
N ASN A 591 7.65 -27.72 -8.52
CA ASN A 591 6.32 -27.47 -7.94
C ASN A 591 5.35 -28.65 -8.18
N ILE A 592 4.15 -28.56 -7.62
CA ILE A 592 3.09 -29.58 -7.78
C ILE A 592 2.69 -29.76 -9.25
N GLN A 593 2.77 -28.74 -10.08
CA GLN A 593 2.45 -28.77 -11.51
C GLN A 593 3.55 -29.45 -12.34
N GLY A 594 4.74 -29.62 -11.77
CA GLY A 594 5.92 -30.17 -12.44
C GLY A 594 6.84 -29.11 -13.04
N ASP A 595 6.56 -27.83 -12.82
CA ASP A 595 7.44 -26.76 -13.25
C ASP A 595 8.67 -26.69 -12.34
N VAL A 596 9.81 -26.40 -12.93
CA VAL A 596 11.09 -26.26 -12.22
C VAL A 596 11.44 -24.78 -12.14
N LEU A 597 11.39 -24.23 -10.92
CA LEU A 597 11.79 -22.87 -10.61
C LEU A 597 13.24 -22.89 -10.09
N GLU A 598 14.13 -22.11 -10.69
CA GLU A 598 15.51 -21.99 -10.28
C GLU A 598 15.82 -20.53 -9.93
N LEU A 599 16.42 -20.32 -8.77
CA LEU A 599 16.75 -19.01 -8.26
C LEU A 599 18.17 -19.01 -7.69
N THR A 600 19.05 -18.20 -8.29
CA THR A 600 20.39 -17.95 -7.78
C THR A 600 20.44 -16.56 -7.18
N PHE A 601 20.89 -16.47 -5.93
CA PHE A 601 21.07 -15.20 -5.25
C PHE A 601 22.25 -14.43 -5.85
N PHE A 602 22.04 -13.13 -6.00
CA PHE A 602 23.10 -12.15 -6.25
C PHE A 602 22.95 -10.98 -5.30
N SER A 603 24.06 -10.51 -4.74
CA SER A 603 24.02 -9.33 -3.87
C SER A 603 23.62 -8.09 -4.67
N PRO A 604 23.02 -7.09 -4.04
CA PRO A 604 22.68 -5.82 -4.69
C PRO A 604 23.88 -5.06 -5.24
N GLU A 605 25.07 -5.41 -4.79
CA GLU A 605 26.33 -4.83 -5.24
C GLU A 605 26.86 -5.44 -6.54
N MET A 606 26.36 -6.60 -6.89
CA MET A 606 26.56 -7.24 -8.18
C MET A 606 25.46 -6.76 -9.14
N SER A 607 25.75 -6.62 -10.41
CA SER A 607 24.72 -6.26 -11.39
C SER A 607 23.55 -7.24 -11.36
N TYR A 608 22.35 -6.75 -11.68
CA TYR A 608 21.08 -7.49 -11.56
C TYR A 608 20.93 -8.75 -12.43
N ASN A 609 22.00 -9.36 -12.83
CA ASN A 609 22.00 -10.62 -13.56
C ASN A 609 21.63 -11.83 -12.66
N GLY A 610 20.73 -11.61 -11.69
CA GLY A 610 20.13 -12.66 -10.91
C GLY A 610 19.57 -13.73 -11.86
N GLN A 611 19.96 -14.98 -11.66
CA GLN A 611 19.52 -16.05 -12.53
C GLN A 611 18.18 -16.56 -12.04
N TYR A 612 17.16 -16.09 -12.68
CA TYR A 612 15.79 -16.55 -12.51
C TYR A 612 15.45 -17.43 -13.69
N LYS A 613 15.08 -18.69 -13.45
CA LYS A 613 14.70 -19.63 -14.52
C LYS A 613 13.41 -20.34 -14.19
N VAL A 614 12.64 -20.64 -15.21
CA VAL A 614 11.49 -21.55 -15.14
C VAL A 614 11.63 -22.55 -16.28
N ASN A 615 11.62 -23.85 -15.93
CA ASN A 615 11.78 -24.96 -16.87
C ASN A 615 13.05 -24.82 -17.72
N GLY A 616 14.15 -24.42 -17.08
CA GLY A 616 15.45 -24.23 -17.70
C GLY A 616 15.59 -22.99 -18.59
N LYS A 617 14.52 -22.22 -18.77
CA LYS A 617 14.53 -20.96 -19.52
C LYS A 617 14.71 -19.78 -18.58
N ALA A 618 15.60 -18.86 -18.93
CA ALA A 618 15.74 -17.61 -18.20
C ALA A 618 14.40 -16.87 -18.17
N VAL A 619 14.06 -16.35 -17.01
CA VAL A 619 12.95 -15.40 -16.84
C VAL A 619 13.55 -14.02 -16.90
N ASP A 620 13.22 -13.29 -17.94
CA ASP A 620 13.55 -11.89 -18.03
C ASP A 620 12.67 -11.11 -17.05
N LEU A 621 13.33 -10.50 -16.04
CA LEU A 621 12.62 -9.59 -15.18
C LEU A 621 12.03 -8.45 -16.02
N ASN A 622 10.80 -8.09 -15.73
CA ASN A 622 10.14 -6.99 -16.44
C ASN A 622 10.84 -5.67 -16.13
N THR A 623 11.70 -5.22 -17.04
CA THR A 623 12.40 -3.92 -16.97
C THR A 623 11.87 -2.90 -17.96
N GLU A 624 10.87 -3.27 -18.76
CA GLU A 624 10.37 -2.45 -19.85
C GLU A 624 8.95 -1.91 -19.64
N TYR A 625 8.12 -2.63 -18.87
CA TYR A 625 6.70 -2.32 -18.81
C TYR A 625 6.29 -1.88 -17.40
N ILE A 626 5.77 -0.66 -17.27
CA ILE A 626 5.09 -0.18 -16.06
C ILE A 626 3.92 -1.11 -15.73
N SER A 627 3.20 -1.55 -16.76
CA SER A 627 2.09 -2.49 -16.66
C SER A 627 2.11 -3.43 -17.86
N LYS A 628 2.02 -4.74 -17.58
CA LYS A 628 1.99 -5.78 -18.61
C LYS A 628 1.00 -6.87 -18.20
N SER A 629 -0.07 -6.98 -18.95
CA SER A 629 -1.10 -8.00 -18.80
C SER A 629 -1.91 -8.14 -20.07
N ASP A 630 -2.84 -9.10 -20.12
CA ASP A 630 -3.76 -9.26 -21.25
C ASP A 630 -4.75 -8.09 -21.37
N TYR A 631 -4.94 -7.30 -20.31
CA TYR A 631 -5.93 -6.21 -20.28
C TYR A 631 -5.33 -4.82 -20.39
N MET A 632 -4.07 -4.65 -20.03
CA MET A 632 -3.42 -3.35 -20.01
C MET A 632 -1.92 -3.49 -20.26
N GLN A 633 -1.39 -2.67 -21.17
CA GLN A 633 0.04 -2.63 -21.45
C GLN A 633 0.54 -1.18 -21.54
N GLN A 634 1.65 -0.93 -20.86
CA GLN A 634 2.35 0.35 -20.94
C GLN A 634 3.86 0.16 -20.78
N LYS A 635 4.63 0.63 -21.74
CA LYS A 635 6.09 0.69 -21.62
C LYS A 635 6.52 1.85 -20.72
N ALA A 636 7.60 1.65 -19.96
CA ALA A 636 8.24 2.73 -19.22
C ALA A 636 8.69 3.86 -20.16
N GLY A 637 8.52 5.10 -19.74
CA GLY A 637 8.80 6.28 -20.57
C GLY A 637 7.77 6.55 -21.67
N SER A 638 6.75 5.70 -21.83
CA SER A 638 5.70 5.90 -22.83
C SER A 638 4.68 6.93 -22.39
N ASN A 639 4.26 7.79 -23.32
CA ASN A 639 3.13 8.69 -23.14
C ASN A 639 1.77 8.04 -23.48
N SER A 640 1.73 6.72 -23.69
CA SER A 640 0.52 6.00 -24.06
C SER A 640 0.39 4.71 -23.28
N VAL A 641 -0.80 4.40 -22.83
CA VAL A 641 -1.20 3.10 -22.29
C VAL A 641 -2.30 2.50 -23.13
N GLN A 642 -2.21 1.20 -23.40
CA GLN A 642 -3.16 0.44 -24.19
C GLN A 642 -4.03 -0.43 -23.29
N PHE A 643 -5.33 -0.48 -23.59
CA PHE A 643 -6.31 -1.35 -22.93
C PHE A 643 -6.94 -2.27 -23.97
N HIS A 644 -6.90 -3.56 -23.72
CA HIS A 644 -7.47 -4.58 -24.58
C HIS A 644 -8.87 -4.93 -24.07
N THR A 645 -9.89 -4.39 -24.71
CA THR A 645 -11.30 -4.61 -24.38
C THR A 645 -11.90 -5.71 -25.26
N ALA A 646 -13.08 -6.18 -24.92
CA ALA A 646 -13.81 -7.15 -25.75
C ALA A 646 -14.17 -6.61 -27.15
N THR A 647 -14.20 -5.28 -27.32
CA THR A 647 -14.57 -4.60 -28.58
C THR A 647 -13.38 -4.08 -29.36
N GLY A 648 -12.17 -4.17 -28.82
CA GLY A 648 -10.93 -3.68 -29.46
C GLY A 648 -9.94 -3.09 -28.49
N THR A 649 -9.03 -2.28 -29.01
CA THR A 649 -7.99 -1.61 -28.20
C THR A 649 -8.37 -0.15 -27.98
N GLU A 650 -8.41 0.25 -26.73
CA GLU A 650 -8.54 1.64 -26.31
C GLU A 650 -7.17 2.19 -25.88
N ASN A 651 -6.95 3.50 -26.03
CA ASN A 651 -5.72 4.15 -25.66
C ASN A 651 -5.99 5.35 -24.77
N LEU A 652 -5.19 5.49 -23.70
CA LEU A 652 -5.09 6.72 -22.94
C LEU A 652 -3.74 7.38 -23.25
N GLN A 653 -3.78 8.62 -23.72
CA GLN A 653 -2.61 9.35 -24.17
C GLN A 653 -2.34 10.55 -23.25
N LEU A 654 -1.09 10.72 -22.82
CA LEU A 654 -0.60 11.92 -22.18
C LEU A 654 -0.16 12.92 -23.26
N GLU A 655 -0.81 14.08 -23.30
CA GLU A 655 -0.50 15.19 -24.22
C GLU A 655 0.74 15.98 -23.79
#